data_a00563b55c88934420d63b76d334b6b2
#
_entry.id   a00563b55c88934420d63b76d334b6b2
#
_cell.length_a   1.000
_cell.length_b   1.000
_cell.length_c   1.000
_cell.angle_alpha   90.00
_cell.angle_beta   90.00
_cell.angle_gamma   90.00
#
_symmetry.space_group_name_H-M   'P 1'
#
loop_
_entity.id
_entity.type
_entity.pdbx_description
1 polymer ?
#
loop_
_entity_poly.entity_id
_entity_poly.type
_entity_poly.pdbx_seq_one_letter_code
_entity_poly.pdbx_strand_id
1 'polypeptide(L)'
;MEKKFKRTLVTSALPYANGPVHIGHLAGVYVPADIYVRYLRLKGEDVLFIGGSDEHGVPVTIRAKKEGSTPQDVVDRYHSIIKESFEGFGISFDVYSRTTSDTHKQLASDFFRKLYDEGKFVKMESEQYYDEGEQQFLTDRNIRGECPRCHAADAYGDQCEKCGATLSPDELINPYNADSGNPLVKRKTTHWYLPLDRYQPWLEQWILNEHKEWRSNVYGQCKSWLDSGLRERAVTRDLSWGIPVPVEGAEGKVLYVWFDAPIGYISNTKELLPDTWEQWWKSEDTRLVHFIGKDNIVFHCIVFPSMLKAHGDYVLPDNVPSNEFLNLEDDKISTSRNWAVWLNEYLVDFPGKQDVLRYVLTANAPETKDNNFTWKDFQARNNNELVAVYGNFVNRALVLTKKYFDGKVPACGAVTDYDKAIIEEFVNVKSEVEKLLDQFKFREAQKEAMNLARIGNRYLAETEPWKLAKSDLSRVATILNISLQLVANLSIAFEPFLPFSSKKLRSMLAYEEFKWESLGRTDLLPEGHELGEVGLLFEKIEDDAIQAQLDRLARIKKENEAANYKANPVRPDCTFDDFLKLDMRVGTVLECTKVPKADKLLQFKIDDGLETRTILSGIAKHFKPEELVGKQVCFIANLPPRTMRGIVSEGMILSAEDNEGKLSLLTVEPKAKPGSEIK
;
A
#
# COMPACT_ATOMS: atom_id res chain seq x y z
N MET A 1 21.96 28.28 -13.66
CA MET A 1 21.71 27.55 -14.92
C MET A 1 21.13 26.20 -14.54
N GLU A 2 19.93 25.84 -15.03
CA GLU A 2 19.43 24.48 -14.87
C GLU A 2 20.43 23.48 -15.44
N LYS A 3 20.77 22.44 -14.65
CA LYS A 3 21.68 21.38 -15.08
C LYS A 3 20.98 20.58 -16.18
N LYS A 4 21.48 20.63 -17.41
CA LYS A 4 20.88 19.92 -18.53
C LYS A 4 21.44 18.50 -18.57
N PHE A 5 20.65 17.52 -18.13
CA PHE A 5 20.99 16.11 -18.21
C PHE A 5 20.80 15.58 -19.63
N LYS A 6 21.56 14.58 -20.02
CA LYS A 6 21.41 13.86 -21.32
C LYS A 6 20.49 12.65 -21.19
N ARG A 7 20.39 12.08 -19.99
CA ARG A 7 19.62 10.87 -19.72
C ARG A 7 19.04 10.88 -18.32
N THR A 8 17.98 10.12 -18.10
CA THR A 8 17.33 9.98 -16.80
C THR A 8 17.29 8.51 -16.37
N LEU A 9 17.88 8.21 -15.23
CA LEU A 9 17.81 6.92 -14.56
C LEU A 9 16.75 6.96 -13.49
N VAL A 10 15.68 6.19 -13.66
CA VAL A 10 14.59 6.07 -12.70
C VAL A 10 14.67 4.72 -12.01
N THR A 11 14.59 4.72 -10.70
CA THR A 11 14.49 3.51 -9.89
C THR A 11 13.23 3.55 -9.02
N SER A 12 12.75 2.39 -8.63
CA SER A 12 11.68 2.25 -7.65
C SER A 12 12.15 1.37 -6.49
N ALA A 13 11.72 1.68 -5.27
CA ALA A 13 12.08 0.89 -4.09
C ALA A 13 11.82 -0.61 -4.35
N LEU A 14 12.81 -1.45 -4.04
CA LEU A 14 12.72 -2.89 -4.26
C LEU A 14 11.75 -3.50 -3.23
N PRO A 15 10.69 -4.22 -3.65
CA PRO A 15 9.80 -4.90 -2.73
C PRO A 15 10.48 -6.14 -2.16
N TYR A 16 10.22 -6.48 -0.90
CA TYR A 16 10.65 -7.74 -0.33
C TYR A 16 9.97 -8.93 -1.01
N ALA A 17 10.75 -9.92 -1.46
CA ALA A 17 10.24 -11.15 -2.05
C ALA A 17 9.77 -12.18 -0.98
N ASN A 18 8.93 -11.73 -0.05
CA ASN A 18 8.31 -12.55 0.99
C ASN A 18 6.78 -12.57 0.94
N GLY A 19 6.21 -11.96 -0.08
CA GLY A 19 4.78 -11.87 -0.35
C GLY A 19 4.48 -11.13 -1.66
N PRO A 20 3.24 -11.18 -2.17
CA PRO A 20 2.84 -10.40 -3.34
C PRO A 20 2.87 -8.88 -3.07
N VAL A 21 2.82 -8.08 -4.12
CA VAL A 21 2.61 -6.63 -3.99
C VAL A 21 1.12 -6.30 -3.92
N HIS A 22 0.80 -5.21 -3.22
CA HIS A 22 -0.57 -4.74 -3.03
C HIS A 22 -0.73 -3.28 -3.48
N ILE A 23 -1.98 -2.80 -3.52
CA ILE A 23 -2.33 -1.44 -3.99
C ILE A 23 -1.56 -0.32 -3.27
N GLY A 24 -1.16 -0.51 -2.00
CA GLY A 24 -0.33 0.47 -1.29
C GLY A 24 1.06 0.61 -1.90
N HIS A 25 1.69 -0.50 -2.31
CA HIS A 25 2.95 -0.47 -3.05
C HIS A 25 2.78 0.22 -4.41
N LEU A 26 1.69 -0.10 -5.12
CA LEU A 26 1.41 0.49 -6.44
C LEU A 26 1.22 2.01 -6.35
N ALA A 27 0.36 2.48 -5.46
CA ALA A 27 0.09 3.92 -5.29
C ALA A 27 1.28 4.69 -4.72
N GLY A 28 2.04 4.03 -3.83
CA GLY A 28 3.19 4.64 -3.16
C GLY A 28 4.40 4.81 -4.07
N VAL A 29 4.65 3.84 -4.95
CA VAL A 29 5.92 3.72 -5.66
C VAL A 29 5.76 3.47 -7.17
N TYR A 30 5.12 2.36 -7.57
CA TYR A 30 5.30 1.83 -8.92
C TYR A 30 4.46 2.54 -9.98
N VAL A 31 3.21 2.92 -9.66
CA VAL A 31 2.36 3.69 -10.59
C VAL A 31 2.93 5.08 -10.84
N PRO A 32 3.30 5.89 -9.82
CA PRO A 32 3.90 7.20 -10.07
C PRO A 32 5.23 7.12 -10.83
N ALA A 33 6.07 6.13 -10.55
CA ALA A 33 7.32 5.91 -11.28
C ALA A 33 7.06 5.60 -12.77
N ASP A 34 6.13 4.69 -13.05
CA ASP A 34 5.77 4.29 -14.42
C ASP A 34 5.14 5.45 -15.21
N ILE A 35 4.28 6.27 -14.57
CA ILE A 35 3.72 7.47 -15.19
C ILE A 35 4.84 8.42 -15.61
N TYR A 36 5.80 8.67 -14.72
CA TYR A 36 6.91 9.57 -15.01
C TYR A 36 7.81 9.06 -16.13
N VAL A 37 8.15 7.78 -16.11
CA VAL A 37 8.95 7.13 -17.15
C VAL A 37 8.25 7.18 -18.52
N ARG A 38 6.97 6.84 -18.58
CA ARG A 38 6.19 6.91 -19.84
C ARG A 38 6.12 8.32 -20.39
N TYR A 39 5.92 9.30 -19.52
CA TYR A 39 5.94 10.72 -19.90
C TYR A 39 7.28 11.13 -20.53
N LEU A 40 8.41 10.81 -19.88
CA LEU A 40 9.73 11.13 -20.40
C LEU A 40 10.03 10.43 -21.74
N ARG A 41 9.64 9.15 -21.86
CA ARG A 41 9.77 8.40 -23.12
C ARG A 41 8.95 9.00 -24.24
N LEU A 42 7.71 9.47 -23.96
CA LEU A 42 6.90 10.20 -24.95
C LEU A 42 7.53 11.52 -25.38
N LYS A 43 8.31 12.18 -24.51
CA LYS A 43 9.13 13.35 -24.84
C LYS A 43 10.35 13.01 -25.70
N GLY A 44 10.65 11.73 -25.89
CA GLY A 44 11.84 11.28 -26.60
C GLY A 44 13.13 11.38 -25.78
N GLU A 45 13.03 11.47 -24.46
CA GLU A 45 14.18 11.48 -23.57
C GLU A 45 14.80 10.07 -23.46
N ASP A 46 16.12 10.01 -23.25
CA ASP A 46 16.84 8.78 -22.97
C ASP A 46 16.60 8.37 -21.49
N VAL A 47 15.77 7.35 -21.28
CA VAL A 47 15.28 6.95 -19.94
C VAL A 47 15.45 5.47 -19.71
N LEU A 48 16.00 5.12 -18.55
CA LEU A 48 16.06 3.77 -18.02
C LEU A 48 15.20 3.65 -16.77
N PHE A 49 14.35 2.61 -16.70
CA PHE A 49 13.53 2.29 -15.54
C PHE A 49 13.94 0.96 -14.93
N ILE A 50 14.57 1.01 -13.77
CA ILE A 50 15.18 -0.12 -13.09
C ILE A 50 14.31 -0.56 -11.91
N GLY A 51 13.95 -1.84 -11.90
CA GLY A 51 13.25 -2.51 -10.81
C GLY A 51 13.91 -3.81 -10.43
N GLY A 52 13.42 -4.42 -9.37
CA GLY A 52 13.86 -5.72 -8.88
C GLY A 52 13.24 -6.04 -7.53
N SER A 53 13.53 -7.23 -7.00
CA SER A 53 13.11 -7.67 -5.68
C SER A 53 14.27 -7.66 -4.68
N ASP A 54 13.97 -7.23 -3.45
CA ASP A 54 14.84 -7.41 -2.29
C ASP A 54 14.59 -8.79 -1.70
N GLU A 55 15.64 -9.63 -1.69
CA GLU A 55 15.52 -11.05 -1.39
C GLU A 55 16.32 -11.49 -0.17
N HIS A 56 16.99 -10.58 0.49
CA HIS A 56 17.77 -10.85 1.69
C HIS A 56 17.06 -10.38 2.96
N GLY A 57 17.59 -10.83 4.11
CA GLY A 57 17.17 -10.38 5.43
C GLY A 57 16.12 -11.27 6.13
N VAL A 58 15.85 -10.91 7.36
CA VAL A 58 15.03 -11.66 8.33
C VAL A 58 13.59 -11.95 7.86
N PRO A 59 12.88 -11.05 7.17
CA PRO A 59 11.50 -11.33 6.75
C PRO A 59 11.37 -12.55 5.83
N VAL A 60 12.38 -12.82 5.01
CA VAL A 60 12.42 -14.00 4.12
C VAL A 60 12.63 -15.28 4.91
N THR A 61 13.55 -15.28 5.89
CA THR A 61 13.82 -16.45 6.74
C THR A 61 12.62 -16.81 7.63
N ILE A 62 11.94 -15.80 8.20
CA ILE A 62 10.69 -16.01 8.94
C ILE A 62 9.62 -16.64 8.05
N ARG A 63 9.47 -16.16 6.83
CA ARG A 63 8.49 -16.70 5.89
C ARG A 63 8.83 -18.14 5.51
N ALA A 64 10.09 -18.45 5.22
CA ALA A 64 10.56 -19.79 4.91
C ALA A 64 10.28 -20.78 6.07
N LYS A 65 10.60 -20.38 7.31
CA LYS A 65 10.31 -21.18 8.51
C LYS A 65 8.82 -21.45 8.69
N LYS A 66 7.97 -20.42 8.50
CA LYS A 66 6.51 -20.53 8.59
C LYS A 66 5.92 -21.48 7.54
N GLU A 67 6.51 -21.55 6.35
CA GLU A 67 6.05 -22.37 5.23
C GLU A 67 6.73 -23.74 5.15
N GLY A 68 7.69 -24.02 6.02
CA GLY A 68 8.48 -25.28 6.00
C GLY A 68 9.32 -25.43 4.72
N SER A 69 9.79 -24.31 4.15
CA SER A 69 10.58 -24.24 2.91
C SER A 69 11.92 -23.56 3.12
N THR A 70 12.73 -23.45 2.09
CA THR A 70 14.01 -22.72 2.16
C THR A 70 13.81 -21.24 1.82
N PRO A 71 14.69 -20.33 2.31
CA PRO A 71 14.67 -18.92 1.88
C PRO A 71 14.73 -18.75 0.37
N GLN A 72 15.51 -19.59 -0.35
CA GLN A 72 15.60 -19.55 -1.80
C GLN A 72 14.26 -19.88 -2.48
N ASP A 73 13.55 -20.94 -2.02
CA ASP A 73 12.24 -21.29 -2.58
C ASP A 73 11.21 -20.18 -2.40
N VAL A 74 11.27 -19.48 -1.25
CA VAL A 74 10.40 -18.34 -0.96
C VAL A 74 10.66 -17.20 -1.94
N VAL A 75 11.92 -16.78 -2.09
CA VAL A 75 12.24 -15.64 -2.97
C VAL A 75 12.02 -15.97 -4.43
N ASP A 76 12.31 -17.19 -4.90
CA ASP A 76 12.07 -17.61 -6.27
C ASP A 76 10.58 -17.53 -6.63
N ARG A 77 9.73 -18.02 -5.75
CA ARG A 77 8.28 -17.96 -5.94
C ARG A 77 7.75 -16.53 -5.94
N TYR A 78 8.10 -15.73 -4.94
CA TYR A 78 7.55 -14.37 -4.84
C TYR A 78 8.16 -13.41 -5.85
N HIS A 79 9.42 -13.56 -6.22
CA HIS A 79 10.00 -12.84 -7.34
C HIS A 79 9.18 -13.04 -8.62
N SER A 80 8.87 -14.30 -8.97
CA SER A 80 8.07 -14.62 -10.17
C SER A 80 6.68 -14.01 -10.09
N ILE A 81 5.96 -14.18 -8.97
CA ILE A 81 4.62 -13.61 -8.76
C ILE A 81 4.64 -12.08 -8.90
N ILE A 82 5.61 -11.41 -8.31
CA ILE A 82 5.72 -9.95 -8.34
C ILE A 82 6.02 -9.48 -9.77
N LYS A 83 6.99 -10.09 -10.43
CA LYS A 83 7.39 -9.77 -11.80
C LYS A 83 6.23 -9.92 -12.77
N GLU A 84 5.58 -11.09 -12.78
CA GLU A 84 4.43 -11.36 -13.64
C GLU A 84 3.26 -10.40 -13.36
N SER A 85 3.06 -10.04 -12.08
CA SER A 85 2.03 -9.07 -11.70
C SER A 85 2.32 -7.68 -12.24
N PHE A 86 3.56 -7.21 -12.16
CA PHE A 86 3.95 -5.92 -12.74
C PHE A 86 3.84 -5.92 -14.27
N GLU A 87 4.27 -6.98 -14.93
CA GLU A 87 4.12 -7.13 -16.39
C GLU A 87 2.65 -7.11 -16.79
N GLY A 88 1.80 -7.90 -16.12
CA GLY A 88 0.35 -7.94 -16.36
C GLY A 88 -0.37 -6.62 -16.05
N PHE A 89 0.15 -5.83 -15.12
CA PHE A 89 -0.37 -4.51 -14.78
C PHE A 89 0.20 -3.39 -15.66
N GLY A 90 1.19 -3.69 -16.49
CA GLY A 90 1.80 -2.76 -17.44
C GLY A 90 2.78 -1.78 -16.80
N ILE A 91 3.49 -2.15 -15.73
CA ILE A 91 4.64 -1.39 -15.26
C ILE A 91 5.81 -1.61 -16.23
N SER A 92 6.32 -0.55 -16.81
CA SER A 92 7.21 -0.60 -17.98
C SER A 92 8.70 -0.62 -17.63
N PHE A 93 9.10 -1.47 -16.68
CA PHE A 93 10.51 -1.67 -16.36
C PHE A 93 11.33 -2.07 -17.61
N ASP A 94 12.53 -1.52 -17.77
CA ASP A 94 13.51 -2.02 -18.73
C ASP A 94 14.17 -3.30 -18.22
N VAL A 95 14.33 -3.41 -16.91
CA VAL A 95 14.75 -4.65 -16.23
C VAL A 95 14.07 -4.76 -14.87
N TYR A 96 13.60 -5.96 -14.56
CA TYR A 96 13.16 -6.36 -13.21
C TYR A 96 13.99 -7.58 -12.79
N SER A 97 15.03 -7.34 -11.98
CA SER A 97 15.97 -8.37 -11.52
C SER A 97 15.83 -8.62 -10.00
N ARG A 98 16.90 -9.08 -9.34
CA ARG A 98 16.85 -9.57 -7.97
C ARG A 98 18.18 -9.47 -7.24
N THR A 99 18.16 -9.32 -5.91
CA THR A 99 19.38 -9.21 -5.10
C THR A 99 20.07 -10.55 -4.83
N THR A 100 19.46 -11.68 -5.17
CA THR A 100 20.12 -13.02 -5.13
C THR A 100 20.87 -13.36 -6.41
N SER A 101 20.86 -12.49 -7.44
CA SER A 101 21.61 -12.73 -8.67
C SER A 101 23.13 -12.74 -8.43
N ASP A 102 23.87 -13.48 -9.24
CA ASP A 102 25.31 -13.56 -9.12
C ASP A 102 25.98 -12.21 -9.40
N THR A 103 25.46 -11.44 -10.35
CA THR A 103 25.92 -10.07 -10.65
C THR A 103 25.79 -9.18 -9.41
N HIS A 104 24.65 -9.27 -8.71
CA HIS A 104 24.44 -8.48 -7.49
C HIS A 104 25.38 -8.91 -6.38
N LYS A 105 25.50 -10.21 -6.09
CA LYS A 105 26.39 -10.75 -5.06
C LYS A 105 27.84 -10.28 -5.27
N GLN A 106 28.31 -10.37 -6.53
CA GLN A 106 29.65 -9.92 -6.86
C GLN A 106 29.81 -8.41 -6.67
N LEU A 107 28.89 -7.61 -7.22
CA LEU A 107 28.97 -6.13 -7.14
C LEU A 107 28.88 -5.63 -5.70
N ALA A 108 27.97 -6.17 -4.88
CA ALA A 108 27.83 -5.79 -3.48
C ALA A 108 29.07 -6.17 -2.65
N SER A 109 29.65 -7.35 -2.92
CA SER A 109 30.90 -7.77 -2.32
C SER A 109 32.07 -6.86 -2.69
N ASP A 110 32.18 -6.47 -3.96
CA ASP A 110 33.23 -5.56 -4.43
C ASP A 110 33.05 -4.15 -3.89
N PHE A 111 31.79 -3.68 -3.79
CA PHE A 111 31.45 -2.40 -3.18
C PHE A 111 31.87 -2.35 -1.70
N PHE A 112 31.51 -3.40 -0.95
CA PHE A 112 31.92 -3.51 0.45
C PHE A 112 33.45 -3.56 0.60
N ARG A 113 34.14 -4.40 -0.22
CA ARG A 113 35.59 -4.57 -0.15
C ARG A 113 36.32 -3.26 -0.42
N LYS A 114 35.89 -2.49 -1.44
CA LYS A 114 36.47 -1.16 -1.72
C LYS A 114 36.38 -0.25 -0.51
N LEU A 115 35.20 -0.14 0.11
CA LEU A 115 35.01 0.70 1.30
C LEU A 115 35.84 0.21 2.50
N TYR A 116 35.98 -1.10 2.65
CA TYR A 116 36.79 -1.71 3.70
C TYR A 116 38.29 -1.40 3.48
N ASP A 117 38.83 -1.62 2.29
CA ASP A 117 40.21 -1.41 1.96
C ASP A 117 40.63 0.08 2.06
N GLU A 118 39.69 0.98 1.77
CA GLU A 118 39.88 2.44 1.93
C GLU A 118 39.66 2.95 3.37
N GLY A 119 39.38 2.06 4.33
CA GLY A 119 39.20 2.41 5.74
C GLY A 119 37.96 3.27 6.01
N LYS A 120 36.90 3.12 5.20
CA LYS A 120 35.66 3.89 5.35
C LYS A 120 34.76 3.37 6.47
N PHE A 121 34.97 2.15 6.95
CA PHE A 121 34.22 1.55 8.03
C PHE A 121 34.93 1.66 9.38
N VAL A 122 34.12 1.69 10.43
CA VAL A 122 34.58 1.52 11.83
C VAL A 122 34.20 0.13 12.28
N LYS A 123 35.18 -0.62 12.85
CA LYS A 123 34.93 -1.93 13.43
C LYS A 123 34.63 -1.76 14.90
N MET A 124 33.44 -2.25 15.37
CA MET A 124 33.02 -2.14 16.76
C MET A 124 32.55 -3.49 17.29
N GLU A 125 32.90 -3.80 18.53
CA GLU A 125 32.37 -4.92 19.28
C GLU A 125 31.12 -4.45 20.06
N SER A 126 30.05 -5.24 20.00
CA SER A 126 28.83 -5.03 20.77
C SER A 126 28.35 -6.33 21.38
N GLU A 127 27.59 -6.25 22.47
CA GLU A 127 26.89 -7.40 23.02
C GLU A 127 25.49 -7.48 22.40
N GLN A 128 25.14 -8.64 21.86
CA GLN A 128 23.81 -8.90 21.30
C GLN A 128 23.20 -10.16 21.89
N TYR A 129 21.89 -10.26 21.84
CA TYR A 129 21.17 -11.43 22.32
C TYR A 129 21.39 -12.63 21.42
N TYR A 130 21.68 -13.76 22.06
CA TYR A 130 21.99 -15.03 21.41
C TYR A 130 21.12 -16.13 22.01
N ASP A 131 20.52 -16.94 21.18
CA ASP A 131 19.80 -18.16 21.55
C ASP A 131 20.77 -19.34 21.51
N GLU A 132 21.08 -19.91 22.66
CA GLU A 132 22.00 -21.07 22.77
C GLU A 132 21.40 -22.36 22.20
N GLY A 133 20.08 -22.51 22.27
CA GLY A 133 19.38 -23.66 21.72
C GLY A 133 19.34 -23.66 20.19
N GLU A 134 19.10 -22.51 19.59
CA GLU A 134 19.07 -22.31 18.13
C GLU A 134 20.45 -21.94 17.56
N GLN A 135 21.44 -21.67 18.41
CA GLN A 135 22.81 -21.26 18.03
C GLN A 135 22.86 -20.04 17.10
N GLN A 136 22.03 -19.04 17.36
CA GLN A 136 21.95 -17.85 16.52
C GLN A 136 21.80 -16.55 17.32
N PHE A 137 22.33 -15.47 16.77
CA PHE A 137 22.02 -14.12 17.22
C PHE A 137 20.62 -13.74 16.77
N LEU A 138 19.91 -12.94 17.59
CA LEU A 138 18.56 -12.51 17.31
C LEU A 138 18.50 -11.02 17.02
N THR A 139 17.60 -10.64 16.14
CA THR A 139 17.26 -9.25 15.86
C THR A 139 16.08 -8.79 16.71
N ASP A 140 15.92 -7.49 16.85
CA ASP A 140 14.97 -6.83 17.75
C ASP A 140 13.55 -7.41 17.71
N ARG A 141 13.05 -7.78 16.52
CA ARG A 141 11.70 -8.34 16.34
C ARG A 141 11.58 -9.83 16.68
N ASN A 142 12.68 -10.53 16.75
CA ASN A 142 12.71 -11.93 17.15
C ASN A 142 12.87 -12.07 18.66
N ILE A 143 12.96 -10.95 19.39
CA ILE A 143 13.08 -10.90 20.84
C ILE A 143 11.78 -10.37 21.42
N ARG A 144 11.25 -11.08 22.40
CA ARG A 144 10.11 -10.65 23.20
C ARG A 144 10.45 -10.64 24.68
N GLY A 145 9.67 -9.89 25.45
CA GLY A 145 9.80 -9.83 26.90
C GLY A 145 8.73 -8.96 27.51
N GLU A 146 8.79 -8.79 28.84
CA GLU A 146 7.87 -7.90 29.52
C GLU A 146 8.26 -6.43 29.29
N CYS A 147 7.29 -5.61 28.93
CA CYS A 147 7.48 -4.18 28.72
C CYS A 147 7.81 -3.46 30.04
N PRO A 148 8.92 -2.71 30.16
CA PRO A 148 9.27 -2.01 31.39
C PRO A 148 8.32 -0.85 31.75
N ARG A 149 7.48 -0.42 30.80
CA ARG A 149 6.57 0.74 31.00
C ARG A 149 5.15 0.34 31.37
N CYS A 150 4.58 -0.69 30.75
CA CYS A 150 3.19 -1.08 30.97
C CYS A 150 3.01 -2.52 31.42
N HIS A 151 4.11 -3.24 31.66
CA HIS A 151 4.14 -4.64 32.11
C HIS A 151 3.37 -5.61 31.20
N ALA A 152 3.22 -5.28 29.92
CA ALA A 152 2.74 -6.25 28.95
C ALA A 152 3.79 -7.36 28.79
N ALA A 153 3.37 -8.61 28.97
CA ALA A 153 4.29 -9.77 29.02
C ALA A 153 4.95 -10.11 27.66
N ASP A 154 4.55 -9.46 26.57
CA ASP A 154 4.75 -9.92 25.19
C ASP A 154 5.18 -8.77 24.26
N ALA A 155 5.94 -7.81 24.78
CA ALA A 155 6.44 -6.68 24.01
C ALA A 155 7.59 -7.10 23.10
N TYR A 156 7.61 -6.56 21.87
CA TYR A 156 8.75 -6.74 20.95
C TYR A 156 9.96 -5.91 21.39
N GLY A 157 11.15 -6.33 20.99
CA GLY A 157 12.39 -5.65 21.31
C GLY A 157 12.54 -4.25 20.71
N ASP A 158 11.74 -3.89 19.70
CA ASP A 158 11.74 -2.56 19.09
C ASP A 158 10.57 -1.67 19.54
N GLN A 159 9.43 -2.28 19.90
CA GLN A 159 8.23 -1.55 20.27
C GLN A 159 7.25 -2.38 21.10
N CYS A 160 6.61 -1.78 22.08
CA CYS A 160 5.49 -2.39 22.78
C CYS A 160 4.19 -2.09 22.03
N GLU A 161 3.53 -3.12 21.49
CA GLU A 161 2.26 -2.96 20.77
C GLU A 161 1.10 -2.48 21.66
N LYS A 162 1.17 -2.75 22.99
CA LYS A 162 0.12 -2.35 23.92
C LYS A 162 0.15 -0.87 24.29
N CYS A 163 1.31 -0.31 24.59
CA CYS A 163 1.44 1.09 25.00
C CYS A 163 2.10 2.01 23.97
N GLY A 164 2.54 1.45 22.82
CA GLY A 164 3.17 2.19 21.73
C GLY A 164 4.60 2.67 22.02
N ALA A 165 5.17 2.30 23.17
CA ALA A 165 6.52 2.74 23.53
C ALA A 165 7.57 2.12 22.61
N THR A 166 8.48 2.94 22.10
CA THR A 166 9.72 2.46 21.47
C THR A 166 10.62 1.87 22.53
N LEU A 167 11.17 0.70 22.25
CA LEU A 167 12.01 -0.09 23.16
C LEU A 167 13.32 -0.47 22.45
N SER A 168 14.28 -0.90 23.26
CA SER A 168 15.38 -1.73 22.80
C SER A 168 15.31 -3.10 23.49
N PRO A 169 15.88 -4.16 22.90
CA PRO A 169 15.90 -5.48 23.55
C PRO A 169 16.47 -5.46 24.98
N ASP A 170 17.40 -4.55 25.25
CA ASP A 170 18.03 -4.39 26.54
C ASP A 170 17.12 -3.79 27.61
N GLU A 171 16.03 -3.15 27.23
CA GLU A 171 15.05 -2.60 28.16
C GLU A 171 13.99 -3.64 28.56
N LEU A 172 13.83 -4.72 27.79
CA LEU A 172 12.87 -5.77 28.10
C LEU A 172 13.22 -6.52 29.39
N ILE A 173 12.20 -6.80 30.18
CA ILE A 173 12.33 -7.65 31.37
C ILE A 173 12.19 -9.11 30.93
N ASN A 174 13.14 -9.97 31.29
CA ASN A 174 13.18 -11.39 30.90
C ASN A 174 13.02 -11.63 29.40
N PRO A 175 13.93 -11.12 28.56
CA PRO A 175 13.83 -11.30 27.12
C PRO A 175 14.00 -12.78 26.74
N TYR A 176 13.19 -13.21 25.76
CA TYR A 176 13.19 -14.57 25.22
C TYR A 176 13.04 -14.56 23.70
N ASN A 177 13.43 -15.66 23.05
CA ASN A 177 13.23 -15.83 21.60
C ASN A 177 11.73 -15.98 21.29
N ALA A 178 11.21 -15.11 20.45
CA ALA A 178 9.79 -15.08 20.09
C ALA A 178 9.27 -16.37 19.42
N ASP A 179 10.18 -17.10 18.76
CA ASP A 179 9.84 -18.32 18.01
C ASP A 179 9.97 -19.59 18.85
N SER A 180 11.10 -19.74 19.55
CA SER A 180 11.38 -20.96 20.32
C SER A 180 10.94 -20.88 21.78
N GLY A 181 10.75 -19.64 22.32
CA GLY A 181 10.52 -19.42 23.74
C GLY A 181 11.78 -19.58 24.61
N ASN A 182 12.95 -19.83 24.01
CA ASN A 182 14.19 -20.03 24.73
C ASN A 182 14.64 -18.76 25.46
N PRO A 183 15.21 -18.87 26.67
CA PRO A 183 15.87 -17.74 27.31
C PRO A 183 17.11 -17.32 26.52
N LEU A 184 17.41 -16.03 26.55
CA LEU A 184 18.49 -15.43 25.75
C LEU A 184 19.69 -15.08 26.66
N VAL A 185 20.89 -15.26 26.13
CA VAL A 185 22.14 -14.80 26.74
C VAL A 185 22.74 -13.67 25.89
N LYS A 186 23.55 -12.82 26.52
CA LYS A 186 24.33 -11.83 25.77
C LYS A 186 25.66 -12.42 25.35
N ARG A 187 26.00 -12.28 24.07
CA ARG A 187 27.30 -12.63 23.49
C ARG A 187 27.91 -11.46 22.75
N LYS A 188 29.22 -11.34 22.83
CA LYS A 188 29.98 -10.36 22.08
C LYS A 188 30.03 -10.76 20.63
N THR A 189 29.75 -9.78 19.76
CA THR A 189 29.91 -9.88 18.31
C THR A 189 30.52 -8.62 17.76
N THR A 190 31.19 -8.73 16.62
CA THR A 190 31.88 -7.61 15.99
C THR A 190 31.24 -7.32 14.65
N HIS A 191 30.91 -6.05 14.40
CA HIS A 191 30.36 -5.60 13.14
C HIS A 191 31.12 -4.42 12.56
N TRP A 192 30.97 -4.21 11.25
CA TRP A 192 31.45 -3.02 10.56
C TRP A 192 30.32 -2.00 10.47
N TYR A 193 30.68 -0.74 10.65
CA TYR A 193 29.75 0.39 10.71
C TYR A 193 30.19 1.46 9.72
N LEU A 194 29.22 1.99 8.96
CA LEU A 194 29.42 3.21 8.19
C LEU A 194 29.26 4.41 9.15
N PRO A 195 30.28 5.25 9.33
CA PRO A 195 30.24 6.40 10.24
C PRO A 195 29.48 7.55 9.61
N LEU A 196 28.13 7.53 9.69
CA LEU A 196 27.26 8.55 9.06
C LEU A 196 27.47 9.94 9.64
N ASP A 197 27.91 10.06 10.89
CA ASP A 197 28.29 11.29 11.56
C ASP A 197 29.35 12.08 10.77
N ARG A 198 30.30 11.38 10.13
CA ARG A 198 31.34 11.99 9.30
C ARG A 198 30.79 12.58 8.00
N TYR A 199 29.67 12.10 7.52
CA TYR A 199 28.99 12.58 6.31
C TYR A 199 27.95 13.64 6.61
N GLN A 200 27.58 13.86 7.88
CA GLN A 200 26.53 14.80 8.27
C GLN A 200 26.76 16.24 7.75
N PRO A 201 27.94 16.87 7.89
CA PRO A 201 28.13 18.24 7.39
C PRO A 201 27.91 18.37 5.87
N TRP A 202 28.31 17.34 5.12
CA TRP A 202 28.08 17.29 3.68
C TRP A 202 26.60 17.08 3.36
N LEU A 203 25.89 16.16 4.08
CA LEU A 203 24.45 15.92 3.90
C LEU A 203 23.61 17.15 4.22
N GLU A 204 23.99 17.90 5.27
CA GLU A 204 23.32 19.16 5.62
C GLU A 204 23.47 20.19 4.48
N GLN A 205 24.64 20.35 3.93
CA GLN A 205 24.87 21.24 2.79
C GLN A 205 24.08 20.75 1.57
N TRP A 206 24.20 19.48 1.21
CA TRP A 206 23.59 18.92 0.03
C TRP A 206 22.05 18.90 0.10
N ILE A 207 21.47 18.40 1.19
CA ILE A 207 20.00 18.30 1.33
C ILE A 207 19.38 19.65 1.67
N LEU A 208 19.86 20.31 2.75
CA LEU A 208 19.16 21.47 3.30
C LEU A 208 19.39 22.77 2.51
N ASN A 209 20.47 22.86 1.72
CA ASN A 209 20.77 24.04 0.93
C ASN A 209 20.58 23.85 -0.58
N GLU A 210 20.91 22.66 -1.12
CA GLU A 210 20.90 22.41 -2.56
C GLU A 210 19.62 21.72 -3.07
N HIS A 211 18.85 21.04 -2.18
CA HIS A 211 17.63 20.29 -2.55
C HIS A 211 16.38 20.74 -1.78
N LYS A 212 16.17 22.06 -1.65
CA LYS A 212 14.97 22.64 -1.03
C LYS A 212 13.69 22.41 -1.82
N GLU A 213 13.81 22.04 -3.10
CA GLU A 213 12.73 21.71 -4.01
C GLU A 213 12.17 20.29 -3.79
N TRP A 214 12.86 19.44 -3.04
CA TRP A 214 12.34 18.12 -2.71
C TRP A 214 11.02 18.23 -1.97
N ARG A 215 10.18 17.21 -2.10
CA ARG A 215 8.88 17.20 -1.41
C ARG A 215 9.03 17.48 0.08
N SER A 216 8.07 18.20 0.65
CA SER A 216 8.12 18.66 2.05
C SER A 216 8.26 17.55 3.08
N ASN A 217 7.66 16.36 2.82
CA ASN A 217 7.81 15.19 3.69
C ASN A 217 9.24 14.64 3.63
N VAL A 218 9.85 14.57 2.45
CA VAL A 218 11.24 14.11 2.28
C VAL A 218 12.21 15.10 2.97
N TYR A 219 12.11 16.38 2.62
CA TYR A 219 12.94 17.42 3.21
C TYR A 219 12.79 17.47 4.74
N GLY A 220 11.55 17.45 5.23
CA GLY A 220 11.25 17.53 6.67
C GLY A 220 11.80 16.31 7.44
N GLN A 221 11.66 15.11 6.90
CA GLN A 221 12.19 13.91 7.55
C GLN A 221 13.72 13.90 7.56
N CYS A 222 14.37 14.27 6.44
CA CYS A 222 15.82 14.39 6.38
C CYS A 222 16.34 15.43 7.40
N LYS A 223 15.69 16.60 7.44
CA LYS A 223 16.04 17.66 8.42
C LYS A 223 15.92 17.14 9.85
N SER A 224 14.85 16.44 10.19
CA SER A 224 14.65 15.87 11.53
C SER A 224 15.75 14.90 11.93
N TRP A 225 16.22 14.06 10.99
CA TRP A 225 17.32 13.13 11.23
C TRP A 225 18.66 13.86 11.41
N LEU A 226 18.96 14.84 10.58
CA LEU A 226 20.17 15.66 10.67
C LEU A 226 20.19 16.47 11.97
N ASP A 227 19.06 17.10 12.34
CA ASP A 227 18.95 17.86 13.61
C ASP A 227 19.16 16.97 14.86
N SER A 228 18.80 15.68 14.79
CA SER A 228 19.01 14.73 15.90
C SER A 228 20.44 14.21 16.01
N GLY A 229 21.27 14.48 15.02
CA GLY A 229 22.65 13.98 14.90
C GLY A 229 22.72 12.55 14.38
N LEU A 230 23.48 12.35 13.32
CA LEU A 230 23.68 11.02 12.75
C LEU A 230 24.69 10.22 13.58
N ARG A 231 24.52 8.92 13.60
CA ARG A 231 25.40 7.97 14.30
C ARG A 231 25.88 6.90 13.34
N GLU A 232 26.88 6.16 13.74
CA GLU A 232 27.40 5.00 13.00
C GLU A 232 26.28 3.98 12.77
N ARG A 233 26.23 3.42 11.57
CA ARG A 233 25.24 2.43 11.20
C ARG A 233 25.90 1.13 10.77
N ALA A 234 25.53 0.02 11.42
CA ALA A 234 26.08 -1.29 11.09
C ALA A 234 25.68 -1.70 9.67
N VAL A 235 26.67 -2.19 8.89
CA VAL A 235 26.53 -2.66 7.51
C VAL A 235 26.65 -4.17 7.40
N THR A 236 26.81 -4.88 8.52
CA THR A 236 26.85 -6.33 8.60
C THR A 236 25.92 -6.87 9.67
N ARG A 237 25.53 -8.15 9.57
CA ARG A 237 24.68 -8.85 10.54
C ARG A 237 25.13 -10.29 10.72
N ASP A 238 24.89 -10.85 11.91
CA ASP A 238 25.02 -12.28 12.19
C ASP A 238 23.75 -13.00 11.72
N LEU A 239 23.72 -13.41 10.46
CA LEU A 239 22.61 -14.09 9.82
C LEU A 239 23.15 -15.15 8.85
N SER A 240 22.36 -16.18 8.60
CA SER A 240 22.68 -17.25 7.66
C SER A 240 22.23 -16.99 6.23
N TRP A 241 21.28 -16.04 6.02
CA TRP A 241 20.71 -15.69 4.71
C TRP A 241 21.07 -14.26 4.32
N GLY A 242 21.83 -14.11 3.27
CA GLY A 242 22.35 -12.85 2.76
C GLY A 242 23.68 -13.06 2.03
N ILE A 243 24.31 -11.95 1.59
CA ILE A 243 25.62 -11.98 0.95
C ILE A 243 26.71 -12.10 2.02
N PRO A 244 27.57 -13.13 2.00
CA PRO A 244 28.66 -13.26 2.96
C PRO A 244 29.56 -12.03 2.95
N VAL A 245 29.99 -11.57 4.11
CA VAL A 245 30.92 -10.45 4.24
C VAL A 245 32.29 -10.86 3.68
N PRO A 246 32.81 -10.17 2.66
CA PRO A 246 33.95 -10.66 1.85
C PRO A 246 35.33 -10.31 2.45
N VAL A 247 35.47 -10.33 3.78
CA VAL A 247 36.74 -10.00 4.45
C VAL A 247 37.08 -11.02 5.54
N GLU A 248 38.35 -11.17 5.86
CA GLU A 248 38.85 -12.09 6.89
C GLU A 248 38.31 -11.73 8.29
N GLY A 249 37.97 -12.74 9.08
CA GLY A 249 37.39 -12.58 10.44
C GLY A 249 35.92 -12.16 10.43
N ALA A 250 35.20 -12.41 9.33
CA ALA A 250 33.77 -12.14 9.18
C ALA A 250 32.94 -13.42 9.00
N GLU A 251 33.46 -14.57 9.44
CA GLU A 251 32.80 -15.87 9.31
C GLU A 251 31.42 -15.84 10.02
N GLY A 252 30.39 -16.37 9.36
CA GLY A 252 29.01 -16.39 9.86
C GLY A 252 28.30 -15.05 9.78
N LYS A 253 28.87 -14.07 9.08
CA LYS A 253 28.25 -12.74 8.89
C LYS A 253 27.89 -12.49 7.43
N VAL A 254 26.81 -11.75 7.26
CA VAL A 254 26.33 -11.28 5.94
C VAL A 254 26.28 -9.77 5.89
N LEU A 255 26.25 -9.23 4.69
CA LEU A 255 25.94 -7.81 4.47
C LEU A 255 24.53 -7.53 4.99
N TYR A 256 24.37 -6.40 5.65
CA TYR A 256 23.04 -5.98 6.12
C TYR A 256 22.16 -5.62 4.92
N VAL A 257 20.93 -6.11 4.91
CA VAL A 257 19.99 -5.94 3.77
C VAL A 257 19.84 -4.48 3.32
N TRP A 258 19.88 -3.52 4.24
CA TRP A 258 19.79 -2.09 3.91
C TRP A 258 21.10 -1.49 3.37
N PHE A 259 22.19 -2.24 3.41
CA PHE A 259 23.44 -1.92 2.72
C PHE A 259 23.45 -2.56 1.34
N ASP A 260 23.04 -3.81 1.20
CA ASP A 260 23.10 -4.51 -0.08
C ASP A 260 21.93 -4.15 -1.02
N ALA A 261 20.69 -4.02 -0.52
CA ALA A 261 19.52 -3.80 -1.35
C ALA A 261 19.64 -2.57 -2.29
N PRO A 262 20.08 -1.37 -1.86
CA PRO A 262 20.20 -0.25 -2.78
C PRO A 262 21.29 -0.43 -3.83
N ILE A 263 22.29 -1.26 -3.60
CA ILE A 263 23.28 -1.66 -4.62
C ILE A 263 22.58 -2.47 -5.74
N GLY A 264 21.42 -3.07 -5.45
CA GLY A 264 20.55 -3.74 -6.41
C GLY A 264 20.18 -2.86 -7.61
N TYR A 265 19.99 -1.56 -7.41
CA TYR A 265 19.74 -0.65 -8.54
C TYR A 265 20.91 -0.62 -9.52
N ILE A 266 22.13 -0.64 -9.00
CA ILE A 266 23.36 -0.62 -9.81
C ILE A 266 23.54 -1.96 -10.50
N SER A 267 23.41 -3.08 -9.77
CA SER A 267 23.58 -4.43 -10.32
C SER A 267 22.56 -4.76 -11.39
N ASN A 268 21.28 -4.37 -11.18
CA ASN A 268 20.23 -4.59 -12.16
C ASN A 268 20.48 -3.79 -13.45
N THR A 269 21.02 -2.56 -13.33
CA THR A 269 21.45 -1.80 -14.50
C THR A 269 22.61 -2.49 -15.21
N LYS A 270 23.57 -3.04 -14.46
CA LYS A 270 24.70 -3.79 -15.03
C LYS A 270 24.27 -5.08 -15.72
N GLU A 271 23.27 -5.78 -15.21
CA GLU A 271 22.70 -6.95 -15.90
C GLU A 271 22.07 -6.59 -17.23
N LEU A 272 21.32 -5.48 -17.28
CA LEU A 272 20.72 -4.99 -18.51
C LEU A 272 21.76 -4.49 -19.52
N LEU A 273 22.75 -3.75 -19.06
CA LEU A 273 23.74 -3.04 -19.86
C LEU A 273 25.17 -3.37 -19.41
N PRO A 274 25.67 -4.60 -19.61
CA PRO A 274 26.97 -5.03 -19.06
C PRO A 274 28.14 -4.12 -19.41
N ASP A 275 28.17 -3.59 -20.64
CA ASP A 275 29.27 -2.78 -21.18
C ASP A 275 29.11 -1.27 -20.95
N THR A 276 27.89 -0.79 -20.64
CA THR A 276 27.61 0.66 -20.64
C THR A 276 26.90 1.15 -19.35
N TRP A 277 26.65 0.29 -18.37
CA TRP A 277 25.98 0.64 -17.11
C TRP A 277 26.66 1.81 -16.36
N GLU A 278 27.98 1.93 -16.45
CA GLU A 278 28.74 3.00 -15.81
C GLU A 278 28.36 4.38 -16.33
N GLN A 279 27.96 4.48 -17.61
CA GLN A 279 27.48 5.74 -18.17
C GLN A 279 26.20 6.25 -17.49
N TRP A 280 25.42 5.35 -16.89
CA TRP A 280 24.20 5.67 -16.17
C TRP A 280 24.45 6.00 -14.69
N TRP A 281 25.45 5.38 -14.10
CA TRP A 281 25.72 5.51 -12.68
C TRP A 281 26.89 6.42 -12.31
N LYS A 282 27.80 6.68 -13.27
CA LYS A 282 29.05 7.43 -13.00
C LYS A 282 29.19 8.70 -13.85
N SER A 283 28.29 8.98 -14.78
CA SER A 283 28.33 10.20 -15.58
C SER A 283 27.47 11.30 -14.98
N GLU A 284 28.02 12.48 -14.80
CA GLU A 284 27.29 13.69 -14.37
C GLU A 284 26.18 14.12 -15.33
N ASP A 285 26.14 13.58 -16.54
CA ASP A 285 25.08 13.78 -17.54
C ASP A 285 23.81 12.98 -17.22
N THR A 286 23.83 12.14 -16.17
CA THR A 286 22.69 11.31 -15.75
C THR A 286 21.93 11.98 -14.61
N ARG A 287 20.63 12.12 -14.79
CA ARG A 287 19.68 12.49 -13.76
C ARG A 287 19.18 11.23 -13.05
N LEU A 288 19.48 11.05 -11.78
CA LEU A 288 19.02 9.92 -10.97
C LEU A 288 17.77 10.33 -10.17
N VAL A 289 16.68 9.56 -10.32
CA VAL A 289 15.42 9.79 -9.61
C VAL A 289 14.97 8.50 -8.93
N HIS A 290 14.77 8.54 -7.61
CA HIS A 290 14.31 7.40 -6.81
C HIS A 290 12.84 7.56 -6.39
N PHE A 291 11.95 6.69 -6.87
CA PHE A 291 10.57 6.63 -6.39
C PHE A 291 10.46 5.67 -5.20
N ILE A 292 9.96 6.16 -4.07
CA ILE A 292 9.95 5.43 -2.80
C ILE A 292 8.68 5.69 -1.98
N GLY A 293 8.41 4.84 -0.98
CA GLY A 293 7.50 5.14 0.11
C GLY A 293 8.20 5.91 1.24
N LYS A 294 7.46 6.57 2.11
CA LYS A 294 8.00 7.42 3.21
C LYS A 294 8.91 6.68 4.18
N ASP A 295 8.71 5.39 4.35
CA ASP A 295 9.53 4.51 5.18
C ASP A 295 10.95 4.31 4.66
N ASN A 296 11.18 4.61 3.38
CA ASN A 296 12.47 4.48 2.72
C ASN A 296 13.25 5.80 2.58
N ILE A 297 12.70 6.93 3.06
CA ILE A 297 13.33 8.26 2.89
C ILE A 297 14.75 8.28 3.46
N VAL A 298 14.94 7.82 4.69
CA VAL A 298 16.26 7.85 5.36
C VAL A 298 17.30 7.04 4.57
N PHE A 299 16.88 5.91 3.99
CA PHE A 299 17.79 5.06 3.23
C PHE A 299 18.20 5.68 1.90
N HIS A 300 17.27 6.30 1.17
CA HIS A 300 17.54 6.86 -0.15
C HIS A 300 18.09 8.29 -0.12
N CYS A 301 17.89 9.02 0.99
CA CYS A 301 18.34 10.40 1.11
C CYS A 301 19.58 10.58 2.02
N ILE A 302 19.84 9.64 2.93
CA ILE A 302 20.95 9.74 3.89
C ILE A 302 21.92 8.55 3.73
N VAL A 303 21.45 7.30 3.92
CA VAL A 303 22.34 6.14 3.98
C VAL A 303 22.96 5.84 2.62
N PHE A 304 22.14 5.62 1.59
CA PHE A 304 22.64 5.28 0.25
C PHE A 304 23.47 6.39 -0.37
N PRO A 305 23.08 7.68 -0.32
CA PRO A 305 23.98 8.76 -0.77
C PRO A 305 25.31 8.80 -0.01
N SER A 306 25.32 8.50 1.29
CA SER A 306 26.58 8.39 2.06
C SER A 306 27.45 7.23 1.58
N MET A 307 26.84 6.09 1.22
CA MET A 307 27.55 4.96 0.62
C MET A 307 28.17 5.33 -0.74
N LEU A 308 27.38 5.98 -1.62
CA LEU A 308 27.84 6.45 -2.92
C LEU A 308 28.96 7.48 -2.80
N LYS A 309 28.82 8.43 -1.86
CA LYS A 309 29.85 9.44 -1.54
C LYS A 309 31.12 8.82 -0.98
N ALA A 310 30.97 7.80 -0.12
CA ALA A 310 32.11 7.07 0.42
C ALA A 310 32.90 6.32 -0.68
N HIS A 311 32.17 5.73 -1.64
CA HIS A 311 32.74 5.04 -2.78
C HIS A 311 33.44 6.00 -3.77
N GLY A 312 32.86 7.19 -4.00
CA GLY A 312 33.48 8.31 -4.71
C GLY A 312 33.11 8.47 -6.18
N ASP A 313 32.61 7.42 -6.84
CA ASP A 313 32.49 7.39 -8.31
C ASP A 313 31.05 7.54 -8.84
N TYR A 314 30.04 7.47 -7.98
CA TYR A 314 28.64 7.40 -8.39
C TYR A 314 27.92 8.75 -8.38
N VAL A 315 26.93 8.90 -9.27
CA VAL A 315 26.01 10.04 -9.24
C VAL A 315 25.09 9.97 -8.03
N LEU A 316 24.70 11.13 -7.54
CA LEU A 316 23.75 11.26 -6.41
C LEU A 316 22.34 11.52 -6.92
N PRO A 317 21.31 11.18 -6.14
CA PRO A 317 19.92 11.49 -6.51
C PRO A 317 19.68 12.98 -6.76
N ASP A 318 19.11 13.29 -7.94
CA ASP A 318 18.62 14.63 -8.26
C ASP A 318 17.26 14.88 -7.56
N ASN A 319 16.42 13.86 -7.52
CA ASN A 319 15.15 13.94 -6.79
C ASN A 319 14.74 12.58 -6.20
N VAL A 320 13.99 12.63 -5.11
CA VAL A 320 13.47 11.45 -4.41
C VAL A 320 11.98 11.65 -4.14
N PRO A 321 11.10 11.48 -5.14
CA PRO A 321 9.67 11.56 -4.95
C PRO A 321 9.18 10.46 -4.00
N SER A 322 8.71 10.84 -2.83
CA SER A 322 8.19 9.92 -1.82
C SER A 322 6.72 10.16 -1.54
N ASN A 323 5.94 9.09 -1.55
CA ASN A 323 4.53 9.13 -1.17
C ASN A 323 4.31 8.66 0.27
N GLU A 324 3.23 9.12 0.87
CA GLU A 324 2.68 8.68 2.15
C GLU A 324 1.99 7.31 2.00
N PHE A 325 1.28 6.83 3.03
CA PHE A 325 0.60 5.53 2.98
C PHE A 325 -0.80 5.61 2.37
N LEU A 326 -1.18 4.53 1.68
CA LEU A 326 -2.54 4.28 1.26
C LEU A 326 -3.19 3.31 2.25
N ASN A 327 -4.36 3.66 2.77
CA ASN A 327 -5.21 2.80 3.57
C ASN A 327 -6.21 2.03 2.69
N LEU A 328 -6.84 1.01 3.22
CA LEU A 328 -7.89 0.21 2.58
C LEU A 328 -9.12 0.19 3.49
N GLU A 329 -10.26 0.69 2.99
CA GLU A 329 -11.52 0.78 3.74
C GLU A 329 -11.30 1.38 5.14
N ASP A 330 -10.61 2.52 5.19
CA ASP A 330 -10.24 3.29 6.39
C ASP A 330 -9.26 2.61 7.36
N ASP A 331 -8.84 1.37 7.09
CA ASP A 331 -7.88 0.64 7.89
C ASP A 331 -6.49 0.61 7.20
N LYS A 332 -5.42 0.56 8.01
CA LYS A 332 -4.05 0.43 7.50
C LYS A 332 -3.85 -0.92 6.80
N ILE A 333 -3.36 -0.89 5.57
CA ILE A 333 -2.97 -2.11 4.84
C ILE A 333 -1.93 -2.90 5.66
N SER A 334 -2.12 -4.22 5.75
CA SER A 334 -1.28 -5.11 6.55
C SER A 334 -1.09 -6.47 5.89
N THR A 335 0.14 -6.76 5.50
CA THR A 335 0.51 -8.06 4.90
C THR A 335 0.35 -9.22 5.89
N SER A 336 0.74 -9.01 7.16
CA SER A 336 0.66 -10.03 8.20
C SER A 336 -0.78 -10.42 8.56
N ARG A 337 -1.73 -9.47 8.44
CA ARG A 337 -3.16 -9.68 8.67
C ARG A 337 -3.92 -10.02 7.38
N ASN A 338 -3.26 -10.16 6.26
CA ASN A 338 -3.87 -10.34 4.93
C ASN A 338 -4.90 -9.23 4.58
N TRP A 339 -4.79 -8.05 5.20
CA TRP A 339 -5.67 -6.90 4.96
C TRP A 339 -5.09 -6.05 3.84
N ALA A 340 -5.33 -6.48 2.61
CA ALA A 340 -4.77 -5.87 1.41
C ALA A 340 -5.60 -6.22 0.17
N VAL A 341 -5.45 -5.43 -0.90
CA VAL A 341 -5.81 -5.81 -2.27
C VAL A 341 -4.52 -6.20 -2.97
N TRP A 342 -4.35 -7.49 -3.22
CA TRP A 342 -3.16 -8.05 -3.87
C TRP A 342 -3.24 -7.89 -5.37
N LEU A 343 -2.14 -7.48 -6.01
CA LEU A 343 -2.13 -7.21 -7.45
C LEU A 343 -2.40 -8.45 -8.30
N ASN A 344 -1.78 -9.58 -7.96
CA ASN A 344 -2.00 -10.85 -8.64
C ASN A 344 -3.46 -11.31 -8.57
N GLU A 345 -4.14 -11.11 -7.43
CA GLU A 345 -5.57 -11.42 -7.28
C GLU A 345 -6.44 -10.42 -8.05
N TYR A 346 -6.12 -9.14 -7.97
CA TYR A 346 -6.83 -8.09 -8.72
C TYR A 346 -6.85 -8.37 -10.23
N LEU A 347 -5.73 -8.78 -10.80
CA LEU A 347 -5.62 -9.07 -12.23
C LEU A 347 -6.52 -10.25 -12.67
N VAL A 348 -6.79 -11.18 -11.75
CA VAL A 348 -7.72 -12.30 -11.95
C VAL A 348 -9.18 -11.86 -11.76
N ASP A 349 -9.47 -11.10 -10.72
CA ASP A 349 -10.83 -10.67 -10.37
C ASP A 349 -11.39 -9.61 -11.33
N PHE A 350 -10.50 -8.77 -11.90
CA PHE A 350 -10.85 -7.66 -12.79
C PHE A 350 -10.06 -7.70 -14.11
N PRO A 351 -10.24 -8.74 -14.94
CA PRO A 351 -9.51 -8.87 -16.20
C PRO A 351 -9.80 -7.69 -17.13
N GLY A 352 -8.74 -7.12 -17.73
CA GLY A 352 -8.85 -5.96 -18.62
C GLY A 352 -9.15 -4.62 -17.93
N LYS A 353 -9.12 -4.57 -16.60
CA LYS A 353 -9.38 -3.33 -15.82
C LYS A 353 -8.11 -2.75 -15.20
N GLN A 354 -6.93 -3.04 -15.76
CA GLN A 354 -5.65 -2.50 -15.27
C GLN A 354 -5.68 -0.97 -15.18
N ASP A 355 -6.12 -0.30 -16.23
CA ASP A 355 -6.19 1.16 -16.30
C ASP A 355 -7.21 1.75 -15.32
N VAL A 356 -8.27 1.02 -14.98
CA VAL A 356 -9.22 1.47 -13.95
C VAL A 356 -8.51 1.57 -12.60
N LEU A 357 -7.73 0.55 -12.23
CA LEU A 357 -6.98 0.59 -10.97
C LEU A 357 -5.89 1.68 -11.02
N ARG A 358 -5.15 1.81 -12.14
CA ARG A 358 -4.15 2.87 -12.33
C ARG A 358 -4.78 4.25 -12.14
N TYR A 359 -5.95 4.49 -12.75
CA TYR A 359 -6.69 5.75 -12.62
C TYR A 359 -7.05 6.05 -11.16
N VAL A 360 -7.64 5.08 -10.46
CA VAL A 360 -8.10 5.26 -9.07
C VAL A 360 -6.92 5.45 -8.12
N LEU A 361 -5.84 4.68 -8.28
CA LEU A 361 -4.64 4.82 -7.46
C LEU A 361 -3.95 6.18 -7.68
N THR A 362 -3.94 6.68 -8.92
CA THR A 362 -3.40 8.01 -9.22
C THR A 362 -4.29 9.12 -8.65
N ALA A 363 -5.62 9.02 -8.81
CA ALA A 363 -6.57 9.98 -8.25
C ALA A 363 -6.54 10.04 -6.71
N ASN A 364 -6.20 8.92 -6.06
CA ASN A 364 -6.05 8.78 -4.61
C ASN A 364 -4.58 8.70 -4.18
N ALA A 365 -3.64 9.11 -5.04
CA ALA A 365 -2.22 9.05 -4.70
C ALA A 365 -1.93 9.80 -3.39
N PRO A 366 -1.24 9.18 -2.44
CA PRO A 366 -0.94 9.77 -1.14
C PRO A 366 0.29 10.70 -1.22
N GLU A 367 0.25 11.71 -2.10
CA GLU A 367 1.41 12.56 -2.43
C GLU A 367 1.86 13.46 -1.28
N THR A 368 0.95 13.92 -0.44
CA THR A 368 1.23 14.87 0.64
C THR A 368 0.76 14.44 2.01
N LYS A 369 -0.14 13.48 2.07
CA LYS A 369 -0.69 12.89 3.30
C LYS A 369 -1.21 11.49 3.00
N ASP A 370 -1.38 10.68 4.03
CA ASP A 370 -2.04 9.37 3.92
C ASP A 370 -3.42 9.53 3.25
N ASN A 371 -3.76 8.60 2.40
CA ASN A 371 -5.04 8.59 1.69
C ASN A 371 -5.70 7.21 1.82
N ASN A 372 -6.90 7.05 1.28
CA ASN A 372 -7.70 5.85 1.42
C ASN A 372 -8.16 5.32 0.06
N PHE A 373 -8.17 4.01 -0.09
CA PHE A 373 -8.80 3.29 -1.19
C PHE A 373 -10.06 2.62 -0.65
N THR A 374 -11.18 2.81 -1.33
CA THR A 374 -12.40 2.05 -1.08
C THR A 374 -12.93 1.45 -2.38
N TRP A 375 -13.52 0.26 -2.30
CA TRP A 375 -14.13 -0.38 -3.45
C TRP A 375 -15.30 0.43 -4.04
N LYS A 376 -16.00 1.18 -3.19
CA LYS A 376 -17.06 2.10 -3.63
C LYS A 376 -16.52 3.28 -4.42
N ASP A 377 -15.40 3.88 -4.00
CA ASP A 377 -14.74 4.95 -4.77
C ASP A 377 -14.17 4.41 -6.09
N PHE A 378 -13.60 3.21 -6.08
CA PHE A 378 -13.12 2.51 -7.28
C PHE A 378 -14.24 2.38 -8.32
N GLN A 379 -15.41 1.88 -7.94
CA GLN A 379 -16.57 1.78 -8.82
C GLN A 379 -17.05 3.17 -9.28
N ALA A 380 -17.18 4.10 -8.36
CA ALA A 380 -17.68 5.45 -8.66
C ALA A 380 -16.79 6.17 -9.65
N ARG A 381 -15.47 6.11 -9.50
CA ARG A 381 -14.53 6.73 -10.44
C ARG A 381 -14.58 6.07 -11.82
N ASN A 382 -14.63 4.73 -11.86
CA ASN A 382 -14.81 4.05 -13.15
C ASN A 382 -16.11 4.50 -13.84
N ASN A 383 -17.24 4.39 -13.14
CA ASN A 383 -18.55 4.59 -13.76
C ASN A 383 -18.83 6.05 -14.08
N ASN A 384 -18.42 6.99 -13.20
CA ASN A 384 -18.77 8.42 -13.33
C ASN A 384 -17.69 9.25 -14.05
N GLU A 385 -16.41 8.80 -14.06
CA GLU A 385 -15.33 9.56 -14.69
C GLU A 385 -14.83 8.85 -15.97
N LEU A 386 -14.38 7.59 -15.89
CA LEU A 386 -13.87 6.88 -17.07
C LEU A 386 -14.99 6.55 -18.07
N VAL A 387 -16.12 6.01 -17.63
CA VAL A 387 -17.23 5.66 -18.51
C VAL A 387 -18.03 6.89 -18.90
N ALA A 388 -18.52 7.66 -17.91
CA ALA A 388 -19.50 8.73 -18.17
C ALA A 388 -18.86 10.03 -18.72
N VAL A 389 -17.56 10.26 -18.52
CA VAL A 389 -16.87 11.45 -19.05
C VAL A 389 -15.98 11.06 -20.22
N TYR A 390 -14.90 10.29 -19.98
CA TYR A 390 -13.91 9.97 -21.00
C TYR A 390 -14.50 9.08 -22.09
N GLY A 391 -15.02 7.92 -21.74
CA GLY A 391 -15.61 6.97 -22.68
C GLY A 391 -16.81 7.52 -23.43
N ASN A 392 -17.66 8.29 -22.75
CA ASN A 392 -18.83 8.93 -23.37
C ASN A 392 -18.43 9.93 -24.47
N PHE A 393 -17.46 10.81 -24.20
CA PHE A 393 -16.98 11.77 -25.21
C PHE A 393 -16.38 11.03 -26.41
N VAL A 394 -15.48 10.11 -26.21
CA VAL A 394 -14.85 9.32 -27.26
C VAL A 394 -15.91 8.60 -28.10
N ASN A 395 -16.81 7.87 -27.45
CA ASN A 395 -17.86 7.12 -28.14
C ASN A 395 -18.76 8.02 -28.99
N ARG A 396 -19.19 9.17 -28.45
CA ARG A 396 -20.03 10.14 -29.20
C ARG A 396 -19.32 10.71 -30.42
N ALA A 397 -18.07 11.13 -30.28
CA ALA A 397 -17.29 11.67 -31.39
C ALA A 397 -17.12 10.62 -32.51
N LEU A 398 -16.71 9.40 -32.17
CA LEU A 398 -16.48 8.33 -33.14
C LEU A 398 -17.78 7.83 -33.79
N VAL A 399 -18.85 7.61 -33.01
CA VAL A 399 -20.15 7.13 -33.54
C VAL A 399 -20.80 8.16 -34.44
N LEU A 400 -20.75 9.45 -34.10
CA LEU A 400 -21.31 10.51 -34.96
C LEU A 400 -20.51 10.65 -36.25
N THR A 401 -19.19 10.52 -36.21
CA THR A 401 -18.34 10.53 -37.41
C THR A 401 -18.65 9.34 -38.32
N LYS A 402 -18.79 8.13 -37.74
CA LYS A 402 -19.18 6.94 -38.48
C LYS A 402 -20.54 7.11 -39.12
N LYS A 403 -21.50 7.71 -38.42
CA LYS A 403 -22.88 7.91 -38.88
C LYS A 403 -23.01 8.93 -40.00
N TYR A 404 -22.29 10.05 -39.93
CA TYR A 404 -22.50 11.17 -40.86
C TYR A 404 -21.43 11.31 -41.94
N PHE A 405 -20.25 10.68 -41.73
CA PHE A 405 -19.08 10.78 -42.61
C PHE A 405 -18.43 9.41 -42.90
N ASP A 406 -19.19 8.33 -42.79
CA ASP A 406 -18.74 6.96 -43.12
C ASP A 406 -17.44 6.55 -42.43
N GLY A 407 -17.19 7.07 -41.22
CA GLY A 407 -15.97 6.79 -40.45
C GLY A 407 -14.72 7.52 -40.96
N LYS A 408 -14.86 8.52 -41.81
CA LYS A 408 -13.75 9.36 -42.26
C LYS A 408 -13.74 10.70 -41.54
N VAL A 409 -12.56 11.19 -41.23
CA VAL A 409 -12.37 12.51 -40.62
C VAL A 409 -12.89 13.58 -41.62
N PRO A 410 -13.92 14.36 -41.25
CA PRO A 410 -14.47 15.37 -42.13
C PRO A 410 -13.55 16.60 -42.23
N ALA A 411 -13.76 17.40 -43.29
CA ALA A 411 -13.06 18.67 -43.44
C ALA A 411 -13.37 19.63 -42.30
N CYS A 412 -12.38 20.37 -41.86
CA CYS A 412 -12.55 21.50 -40.95
C CYS A 412 -12.91 22.75 -41.80
N GLY A 413 -14.18 23.15 -41.78
CA GLY A 413 -14.64 24.35 -42.44
C GLY A 413 -14.40 25.64 -41.65
N ALA A 414 -15.29 26.62 -41.80
CA ALA A 414 -15.19 27.88 -41.05
C ALA A 414 -15.36 27.66 -39.54
N VAL A 415 -14.38 28.10 -38.79
CA VAL A 415 -14.39 28.05 -37.30
C VAL A 415 -15.06 29.31 -36.74
N THR A 416 -15.96 29.12 -35.78
CA THR A 416 -16.60 30.20 -35.03
C THR A 416 -15.70 30.71 -33.91
N ASP A 417 -16.06 31.83 -33.28
CA ASP A 417 -15.30 32.30 -32.10
C ASP A 417 -15.43 31.33 -30.93
N TYR A 418 -16.54 30.61 -30.81
CA TYR A 418 -16.68 29.54 -29.81
C TYR A 418 -15.74 28.37 -30.09
N ASP A 419 -15.59 27.94 -31.35
CA ASP A 419 -14.64 26.89 -31.72
C ASP A 419 -13.18 27.28 -31.38
N LYS A 420 -12.83 28.55 -31.67
CA LYS A 420 -11.51 29.09 -31.34
C LYS A 420 -11.25 29.04 -29.83
N ALA A 421 -12.24 29.42 -29.01
CA ALA A 421 -12.13 29.35 -27.55
C ALA A 421 -11.94 27.92 -27.05
N ILE A 422 -12.65 26.94 -27.60
CA ILE A 422 -12.48 25.51 -27.29
C ILE A 422 -11.09 25.01 -27.69
N ILE A 423 -10.62 25.40 -28.89
CA ILE A 423 -9.27 25.02 -29.35
C ILE A 423 -8.21 25.63 -28.46
N GLU A 424 -8.30 26.89 -28.10
CA GLU A 424 -7.36 27.54 -27.18
C GLU A 424 -7.34 26.85 -25.80
N GLU A 425 -8.51 26.49 -25.29
CA GLU A 425 -8.63 25.79 -23.99
C GLU A 425 -7.92 24.44 -24.01
N PHE A 426 -8.14 23.60 -25.04
CA PHE A 426 -7.49 22.28 -25.05
C PHE A 426 -5.99 22.32 -25.40
N VAL A 427 -5.54 23.29 -26.19
CA VAL A 427 -4.11 23.49 -26.49
C VAL A 427 -3.34 23.81 -25.20
N ASN A 428 -3.92 24.59 -24.31
CA ASN A 428 -3.29 25.00 -23.05
C ASN A 428 -3.14 23.85 -22.05
N VAL A 429 -3.92 22.76 -22.16
CA VAL A 429 -3.82 21.59 -21.25
C VAL A 429 -2.42 20.97 -21.28
N LYS A 430 -1.73 20.98 -22.44
CA LYS A 430 -0.36 20.44 -22.56
C LYS A 430 0.59 21.06 -21.54
N SER A 431 0.67 22.38 -21.51
CA SER A 431 1.62 23.10 -20.64
C SER A 431 1.34 22.86 -19.17
N GLU A 432 0.07 22.77 -18.78
CA GLU A 432 -0.29 22.51 -17.38
C GLU A 432 0.00 21.06 -16.97
N VAL A 433 -0.33 20.07 -17.82
CA VAL A 433 -0.01 18.66 -17.52
C VAL A 433 1.51 18.45 -17.46
N GLU A 434 2.27 19.02 -18.39
CA GLU A 434 3.73 18.94 -18.42
C GLU A 434 4.35 19.50 -17.14
N LYS A 435 3.97 20.72 -16.77
CA LYS A 435 4.42 21.37 -15.54
C LYS A 435 4.13 20.54 -14.28
N LEU A 436 2.97 19.92 -14.21
CA LEU A 436 2.57 19.08 -13.07
C LEU A 436 3.35 17.77 -13.03
N LEU A 437 3.59 17.14 -14.18
CA LEU A 437 4.42 15.92 -14.28
C LEU A 437 5.88 16.20 -13.92
N ASP A 438 6.44 17.31 -14.37
CA ASP A 438 7.80 17.72 -14.03
C ASP A 438 7.96 18.03 -12.52
N GLN A 439 6.87 18.38 -11.83
CA GLN A 439 6.80 18.59 -10.38
C GLN A 439 6.41 17.33 -9.59
N PHE A 440 6.28 16.17 -10.24
CA PHE A 440 5.81 14.92 -9.62
C PHE A 440 4.42 15.00 -8.97
N LYS A 441 3.53 15.85 -9.50
CA LYS A 441 2.14 16.04 -9.07
C LYS A 441 1.17 15.24 -9.95
N PHE A 442 1.26 13.93 -9.87
CA PHE A 442 0.56 13.02 -10.78
C PHE A 442 -0.96 13.07 -10.64
N ARG A 443 -1.45 13.26 -9.42
CA ARG A 443 -2.88 13.40 -9.13
C ARG A 443 -3.49 14.60 -9.84
N GLU A 444 -2.83 15.76 -9.76
CA GLU A 444 -3.27 16.99 -10.43
C GLU A 444 -3.11 16.88 -11.95
N ALA A 445 -2.00 16.31 -12.43
CA ALA A 445 -1.76 16.09 -13.85
C ALA A 445 -2.82 15.19 -14.50
N GLN A 446 -3.22 14.09 -13.85
CA GLN A 446 -4.30 13.24 -14.33
C GLN A 446 -5.64 13.99 -14.38
N LYS A 447 -5.92 14.83 -13.39
CA LYS A 447 -7.14 15.66 -13.36
C LYS A 447 -7.17 16.65 -14.53
N GLU A 448 -6.03 17.27 -14.85
CA GLU A 448 -5.92 18.19 -15.99
C GLU A 448 -6.03 17.45 -17.34
N ALA A 449 -5.43 16.27 -17.48
CA ALA A 449 -5.64 15.43 -18.67
C ALA A 449 -7.12 15.07 -18.86
N MET A 450 -7.88 14.82 -17.79
CA MET A 450 -9.32 14.56 -17.86
C MET A 450 -10.14 15.78 -18.30
N ASN A 451 -9.62 17.00 -18.18
CA ASN A 451 -10.29 18.19 -18.66
C ASN A 451 -10.47 18.18 -20.19
N LEU A 452 -9.57 17.55 -20.94
CA LEU A 452 -9.76 17.35 -22.39
C LEU A 452 -11.09 16.66 -22.70
N ALA A 453 -11.42 15.60 -21.96
CA ALA A 453 -12.70 14.90 -22.15
C ALA A 453 -13.91 15.74 -21.70
N ARG A 454 -13.74 16.55 -20.64
CA ARG A 454 -14.80 17.48 -20.18
C ARG A 454 -15.06 18.60 -21.21
N ILE A 455 -14.00 19.18 -21.77
CA ILE A 455 -14.07 20.18 -22.85
C ILE A 455 -14.83 19.57 -24.04
N GLY A 456 -14.46 18.37 -24.47
CA GLY A 456 -15.10 17.68 -25.57
C GLY A 456 -16.59 17.38 -25.35
N ASN A 457 -16.96 16.89 -24.14
CA ASN A 457 -18.37 16.65 -23.78
C ASN A 457 -19.19 17.96 -23.81
N ARG A 458 -18.65 19.04 -23.23
CA ARG A 458 -19.27 20.36 -23.22
C ARG A 458 -19.45 20.89 -24.68
N TYR A 459 -18.40 20.80 -25.48
CA TYR A 459 -18.43 21.23 -26.87
C TYR A 459 -19.52 20.51 -27.70
N LEU A 460 -19.60 19.17 -27.60
CA LEU A 460 -20.64 18.39 -28.25
C LEU A 460 -22.06 18.71 -27.72
N ALA A 461 -22.18 18.98 -26.40
CA ALA A 461 -23.46 19.28 -25.79
C ALA A 461 -24.00 20.66 -26.21
N GLU A 462 -23.13 21.66 -26.31
CA GLU A 462 -23.51 23.03 -26.66
C GLU A 462 -23.69 23.24 -28.19
N THR A 463 -22.94 22.49 -28.99
CA THR A 463 -23.06 22.57 -30.47
C THR A 463 -24.12 21.64 -31.04
N GLU A 464 -24.59 20.64 -30.32
CA GLU A 464 -25.65 19.70 -30.69
C GLU A 464 -25.59 19.18 -32.15
N PRO A 465 -24.45 18.60 -32.62
CA PRO A 465 -24.24 18.21 -34.01
C PRO A 465 -25.32 17.25 -34.54
N TRP A 466 -25.93 16.44 -33.70
CA TRP A 466 -27.04 15.54 -34.06
C TRP A 466 -28.33 16.28 -34.47
N LYS A 467 -28.54 17.53 -34.01
CA LYS A 467 -29.63 18.36 -34.42
C LYS A 467 -29.29 19.08 -35.76
N LEU A 468 -28.08 19.60 -35.86
CA LEU A 468 -27.58 20.30 -37.04
C LEU A 468 -27.44 19.41 -38.25
N ALA A 469 -27.25 18.11 -38.12
CA ALA A 469 -27.03 17.18 -39.23
C ALA A 469 -28.15 17.15 -40.27
N LYS A 470 -29.35 17.64 -39.94
CA LYS A 470 -30.49 17.74 -40.88
C LYS A 470 -30.52 19.05 -41.71
N SER A 471 -29.80 20.07 -41.27
CA SER A 471 -29.86 21.42 -41.84
C SER A 471 -28.51 21.96 -42.29
N ASP A 472 -27.42 21.61 -41.61
CA ASP A 472 -26.08 22.13 -41.91
C ASP A 472 -25.00 21.06 -41.63
N LEU A 473 -24.83 20.17 -42.61
CA LEU A 473 -23.84 19.10 -42.54
C LEU A 473 -22.38 19.64 -42.55
N SER A 474 -22.16 20.82 -43.19
CA SER A 474 -20.85 21.47 -43.22
C SER A 474 -20.43 21.92 -41.82
N ARG A 475 -21.37 22.48 -41.04
CA ARG A 475 -21.10 22.84 -39.65
C ARG A 475 -20.82 21.60 -38.78
N VAL A 476 -21.57 20.53 -39.01
CA VAL A 476 -21.34 19.23 -38.33
C VAL A 476 -19.94 18.70 -38.66
N ALA A 477 -19.48 18.83 -39.90
CA ALA A 477 -18.12 18.44 -40.29
C ALA A 477 -17.05 19.15 -39.45
N THR A 478 -17.14 20.47 -39.30
CA THR A 478 -16.21 21.26 -38.46
C THR A 478 -16.24 20.83 -36.99
N ILE A 479 -17.44 20.67 -36.43
CA ILE A 479 -17.60 20.24 -35.02
C ILE A 479 -16.96 18.86 -34.78
N LEU A 480 -17.23 17.91 -35.68
CA LEU A 480 -16.67 16.55 -35.50
C LEU A 480 -15.17 16.49 -35.80
N ASN A 481 -14.67 17.32 -36.75
CA ASN A 481 -13.22 17.43 -36.95
C ASN A 481 -12.53 17.88 -35.66
N ILE A 482 -12.95 18.99 -35.05
CA ILE A 482 -12.40 19.49 -33.77
C ILE A 482 -12.52 18.45 -32.65
N SER A 483 -13.68 17.79 -32.59
CA SER A 483 -13.88 16.72 -31.56
C SER A 483 -12.93 15.54 -31.77
N LEU A 484 -12.65 15.12 -33.01
CA LEU A 484 -11.71 14.04 -33.31
C LEU A 484 -10.27 14.44 -33.00
N GLN A 485 -9.87 15.70 -33.28
CA GLN A 485 -8.55 16.19 -32.84
C GLN A 485 -8.42 16.14 -31.33
N LEU A 486 -9.46 16.48 -30.58
CA LEU A 486 -9.51 16.39 -29.13
C LEU A 486 -9.42 14.93 -28.64
N VAL A 487 -10.10 13.99 -29.30
CA VAL A 487 -9.98 12.54 -29.02
C VAL A 487 -8.55 12.04 -29.28
N ALA A 488 -7.91 12.48 -30.37
CA ALA A 488 -6.51 12.13 -30.63
C ALA A 488 -5.57 12.68 -29.54
N ASN A 489 -5.78 13.91 -29.10
CA ASN A 489 -5.04 14.49 -27.98
C ASN A 489 -5.23 13.71 -26.66
N LEU A 490 -6.44 13.21 -26.38
CA LEU A 490 -6.69 12.33 -25.20
C LEU A 490 -5.83 11.08 -25.24
N SER A 491 -5.64 10.46 -26.42
CA SER A 491 -4.80 9.25 -26.52
C SER A 491 -3.34 9.49 -26.18
N ILE A 492 -2.84 10.73 -26.36
CA ILE A 492 -1.49 11.13 -26.01
C ILE A 492 -1.40 11.51 -24.52
N ALA A 493 -2.33 12.38 -24.07
CA ALA A 493 -2.31 12.89 -22.70
C ALA A 493 -2.48 11.78 -21.65
N PHE A 494 -3.25 10.74 -21.97
CA PHE A 494 -3.49 9.62 -21.05
C PHE A 494 -2.52 8.44 -21.19
N GLU A 495 -1.64 8.43 -22.20
CA GLU A 495 -0.64 7.34 -22.34
C GLU A 495 0.19 7.10 -21.07
N PRO A 496 0.70 8.11 -20.35
CA PRO A 496 1.42 7.86 -19.11
C PRO A 496 0.56 7.22 -18.01
N PHE A 497 -0.71 7.58 -17.94
CA PHE A 497 -1.63 7.16 -16.88
C PHE A 497 -2.34 5.85 -17.19
N LEU A 498 -2.86 5.72 -18.41
CA LEU A 498 -3.77 4.66 -18.88
C LEU A 498 -3.28 4.05 -20.20
N PRO A 499 -2.14 3.34 -20.20
CA PRO A 499 -1.48 2.89 -21.43
C PRO A 499 -2.31 1.90 -22.25
N PHE A 500 -3.09 1.03 -21.60
CA PHE A 500 -3.94 0.07 -22.32
C PHE A 500 -5.10 0.75 -23.03
N SER A 501 -5.75 1.70 -22.36
CA SER A 501 -6.87 2.48 -22.92
C SER A 501 -6.38 3.42 -24.03
N SER A 502 -5.22 4.05 -23.84
CA SER A 502 -4.61 4.91 -24.87
C SER A 502 -4.23 4.11 -26.11
N LYS A 503 -3.65 2.91 -25.95
CA LYS A 503 -3.38 1.99 -27.06
C LYS A 503 -4.68 1.58 -27.79
N LYS A 504 -5.72 1.22 -27.04
CA LYS A 504 -7.03 0.88 -27.60
C LYS A 504 -7.65 2.07 -28.36
N LEU A 505 -7.55 3.28 -27.80
CA LEU A 505 -8.06 4.49 -28.44
C LEU A 505 -7.31 4.81 -29.73
N ARG A 506 -5.98 4.69 -29.75
CA ARG A 506 -5.19 4.84 -30.99
C ARG A 506 -5.60 3.82 -32.07
N SER A 507 -5.87 2.58 -31.68
CA SER A 507 -6.39 1.57 -32.62
C SER A 507 -7.76 1.98 -33.20
N MET A 508 -8.67 2.54 -32.37
CA MET A 508 -9.97 3.07 -32.86
C MET A 508 -9.82 4.28 -33.80
N LEU A 509 -8.75 5.06 -33.60
CA LEU A 509 -8.44 6.21 -34.46
C LEU A 509 -7.62 5.81 -35.70
N ALA A 510 -7.15 4.57 -35.81
CA ALA A 510 -6.14 4.15 -36.79
C ALA A 510 -4.92 5.08 -36.84
N TYR A 511 -4.49 5.58 -35.67
CA TYR A 511 -3.44 6.57 -35.48
C TYR A 511 -2.29 5.97 -34.68
N GLU A 512 -1.14 5.77 -35.34
CA GLU A 512 0.02 5.08 -34.75
C GLU A 512 1.08 6.02 -34.18
N GLU A 513 1.26 7.18 -34.81
CA GLU A 513 2.26 8.14 -34.36
C GLU A 513 1.75 8.91 -33.14
N PHE A 514 2.48 8.80 -32.02
CA PHE A 514 2.19 9.57 -30.82
C PHE A 514 3.48 9.99 -30.13
N LYS A 515 3.62 11.29 -29.93
CA LYS A 515 4.72 11.93 -29.22
C LYS A 515 4.14 12.99 -28.30
N TRP A 516 4.79 13.25 -27.21
CA TRP A 516 4.33 14.32 -26.29
C TRP A 516 4.27 15.68 -26.96
N GLU A 517 5.20 15.95 -27.85
CA GLU A 517 5.25 17.19 -28.65
C GLU A 517 3.98 17.42 -29.47
N SER A 518 3.34 16.34 -29.91
CA SER A 518 2.09 16.39 -30.70
C SER A 518 0.85 16.75 -29.86
N LEU A 519 0.93 16.67 -28.53
CA LEU A 519 -0.15 17.07 -27.65
C LEU A 519 -0.43 18.57 -27.81
N GLY A 520 -1.71 18.94 -27.96
CA GLY A 520 -2.18 20.30 -28.24
C GLY A 520 -2.31 20.65 -29.73
N ARG A 521 -1.93 19.74 -30.64
CA ARG A 521 -2.11 19.96 -32.08
C ARG A 521 -3.57 19.76 -32.51
N THR A 522 -3.98 20.51 -33.55
CA THR A 522 -5.33 20.52 -34.11
C THR A 522 -5.42 19.83 -35.47
N ASP A 523 -4.34 19.18 -35.91
CA ASP A 523 -4.16 18.54 -37.20
C ASP A 523 -3.58 17.12 -37.12
N LEU A 524 -3.81 16.42 -35.99
CA LEU A 524 -3.32 15.06 -35.78
C LEU A 524 -3.95 14.04 -36.72
N LEU A 525 -5.24 14.22 -37.00
CA LEU A 525 -6.01 13.40 -37.91
C LEU A 525 -6.34 14.23 -39.16
N PRO A 526 -5.71 13.97 -40.33
CA PRO A 526 -5.98 14.72 -41.55
C PRO A 526 -7.37 14.42 -42.10
N GLU A 527 -7.91 15.37 -42.93
CA GLU A 527 -9.17 15.17 -43.66
C GLU A 527 -9.11 13.86 -44.47
N GLY A 528 -10.20 13.10 -44.47
CA GLY A 528 -10.33 11.84 -45.20
C GLY A 528 -9.65 10.64 -44.50
N HIS A 529 -8.96 10.83 -43.38
CA HIS A 529 -8.39 9.73 -42.60
C HIS A 529 -9.50 8.78 -42.16
N GLU A 530 -9.32 7.48 -42.39
CA GLU A 530 -10.27 6.44 -41.99
C GLU A 530 -10.06 6.01 -40.55
N LEU A 531 -11.14 6.04 -39.75
CA LEU A 531 -11.14 5.56 -38.39
C LEU A 531 -11.16 4.02 -38.37
N GLY A 532 -10.52 3.44 -37.34
CA GLY A 532 -10.55 2.01 -37.08
C GLY A 532 -11.91 1.51 -36.56
N GLU A 533 -11.91 0.30 -36.02
CA GLU A 533 -13.10 -0.28 -35.44
C GLU A 533 -13.50 0.46 -34.14
N VAL A 534 -14.73 0.95 -34.12
CA VAL A 534 -15.28 1.72 -33.00
C VAL A 534 -15.89 0.76 -31.96
N GLY A 535 -15.47 0.87 -30.73
CA GLY A 535 -15.99 0.10 -29.59
C GLY A 535 -16.04 0.93 -28.31
N LEU A 536 -16.51 0.33 -27.22
CA LEU A 536 -16.49 0.98 -25.91
C LEU A 536 -15.06 1.01 -25.36
N LEU A 537 -14.59 2.18 -24.92
CA LEU A 537 -13.28 2.32 -24.31
C LEU A 537 -13.26 1.77 -22.88
N PHE A 538 -14.32 2.05 -22.13
CA PHE A 538 -14.52 1.59 -20.75
C PHE A 538 -15.90 0.97 -20.59
N GLU A 539 -16.03 0.04 -19.66
CA GLU A 539 -17.27 -0.62 -19.28
C GLU A 539 -17.56 -0.37 -17.79
N LYS A 540 -18.84 -0.31 -17.45
CA LYS A 540 -19.26 -0.17 -16.07
C LYS A 540 -18.79 -1.37 -15.23
N ILE A 541 -18.61 -1.10 -13.97
CA ILE A 541 -18.42 -2.11 -12.93
C ILE A 541 -19.72 -2.19 -12.17
N GLU A 542 -20.30 -3.38 -12.11
CA GLU A 542 -21.58 -3.65 -11.47
C GLU A 542 -21.39 -3.87 -9.94
N ASP A 543 -22.49 -3.75 -9.20
CA ASP A 543 -22.48 -3.81 -7.74
C ASP A 543 -22.01 -5.16 -7.19
N ASP A 544 -22.35 -6.27 -7.88
CA ASP A 544 -22.00 -7.62 -7.44
C ASP A 544 -20.48 -7.83 -7.38
N ALA A 545 -19.72 -7.27 -8.34
CA ALA A 545 -18.25 -7.37 -8.36
C ALA A 545 -17.63 -6.64 -7.16
N ILE A 546 -18.23 -5.53 -6.76
CA ILE A 546 -17.80 -4.74 -5.60
C ILE A 546 -18.19 -5.44 -4.30
N GLN A 547 -19.42 -5.97 -4.24
CA GLN A 547 -19.90 -6.69 -3.07
C GLN A 547 -19.02 -7.93 -2.77
N ALA A 548 -18.61 -8.66 -3.80
CA ALA A 548 -17.70 -9.80 -3.64
C ALA A 548 -16.36 -9.41 -2.97
N GLN A 549 -15.81 -8.24 -3.30
CA GLN A 549 -14.59 -7.76 -2.67
C GLN A 549 -14.81 -7.32 -1.20
N LEU A 550 -15.92 -6.64 -0.94
CA LEU A 550 -16.29 -6.25 0.43
C LEU A 550 -16.54 -7.48 1.32
N ASP A 551 -17.21 -8.51 0.80
CA ASP A 551 -17.44 -9.77 1.52
C ASP A 551 -16.12 -10.51 1.81
N ARG A 552 -15.15 -10.49 0.87
CA ARG A 552 -13.81 -11.02 1.09
C ARG A 552 -13.11 -10.30 2.24
N LEU A 553 -13.13 -8.97 2.26
CA LEU A 553 -12.54 -8.18 3.34
C LEU A 553 -13.25 -8.42 4.68
N ALA A 554 -14.56 -8.51 4.71
CA ALA A 554 -15.34 -8.81 5.92
C ALA A 554 -14.98 -10.19 6.50
N ARG A 555 -14.77 -11.19 5.64
CA ARG A 555 -14.29 -12.52 6.05
C ARG A 555 -12.90 -12.46 6.67
N ILE A 556 -11.95 -11.79 6.00
CA ILE A 556 -10.58 -11.60 6.50
C ILE A 556 -10.59 -10.90 7.86
N LYS A 557 -11.41 -9.87 8.03
CA LYS A 557 -11.54 -9.16 9.30
C LYS A 557 -12.01 -10.08 10.41
N LYS A 558 -13.04 -10.88 10.15
CA LYS A 558 -13.56 -11.87 11.11
C LYS A 558 -12.54 -12.95 11.48
N GLU A 559 -11.76 -13.44 10.50
CA GLU A 559 -10.68 -14.40 10.71
C GLU A 559 -9.57 -13.81 11.61
N ASN A 560 -9.18 -12.56 11.36
CA ASN A 560 -8.19 -11.85 12.19
C ASN A 560 -8.70 -11.60 13.61
N GLU A 561 -9.95 -11.23 13.79
CA GLU A 561 -10.59 -11.08 15.12
C GLU A 561 -10.57 -12.41 15.87
N ALA A 562 -10.93 -13.51 15.20
CA ALA A 562 -10.90 -14.85 15.80
C ALA A 562 -9.47 -15.32 16.15
N ALA A 563 -8.48 -15.04 15.29
CA ALA A 563 -7.08 -15.40 15.54
C ALA A 563 -6.45 -14.62 16.70
N ASN A 564 -6.90 -13.39 16.93
CA ASN A 564 -6.42 -12.55 18.03
C ASN A 564 -7.13 -12.80 19.36
N TYR A 565 -8.20 -13.62 19.35
CA TYR A 565 -8.93 -13.96 20.56
C TYR A 565 -8.05 -14.84 21.48
N LYS A 566 -7.71 -14.32 22.66
CA LYS A 566 -7.05 -15.07 23.73
C LYS A 566 -8.04 -15.26 24.85
N ALA A 567 -8.40 -16.51 25.17
CA ALA A 567 -9.20 -16.81 26.33
C ALA A 567 -8.47 -16.37 27.62
N ASN A 568 -9.22 -15.89 28.60
CA ASN A 568 -8.65 -15.63 29.91
C ASN A 568 -8.05 -16.93 30.51
N PRO A 569 -6.95 -16.85 31.26
CA PRO A 569 -6.38 -18.02 31.91
C PRO A 569 -7.42 -18.69 32.83
N VAL A 570 -7.37 -20.01 32.90
CA VAL A 570 -8.21 -20.81 33.81
C VAL A 570 -7.98 -20.36 35.24
N ARG A 571 -9.04 -20.16 35.99
CA ARG A 571 -8.95 -19.85 37.44
C ARG A 571 -8.40 -21.05 38.21
N PRO A 572 -7.90 -20.85 39.46
CA PRO A 572 -7.50 -21.93 40.30
C PRO A 572 -8.60 -23.01 40.43
N ASP A 573 -8.16 -24.26 40.58
CA ASP A 573 -9.07 -25.40 40.73
C ASP A 573 -10.04 -25.18 41.90
N CYS A 574 -11.31 -25.54 41.68
CA CYS A 574 -12.30 -25.68 42.71
C CYS A 574 -12.71 -27.15 42.83
N THR A 575 -13.19 -27.55 44.03
CA THR A 575 -13.65 -28.92 44.24
C THR A 575 -15.02 -29.14 43.59
N PHE A 576 -15.34 -30.40 43.26
CA PHE A 576 -16.66 -30.77 42.78
C PHE A 576 -17.76 -30.44 43.81
N ASP A 577 -17.47 -30.54 45.09
CA ASP A 577 -18.38 -30.16 46.16
C ASP A 577 -18.66 -28.65 46.21
N ASP A 578 -17.69 -27.80 45.77
CA ASP A 578 -17.95 -26.36 45.63
C ASP A 578 -18.86 -26.07 44.44
N PHE A 579 -18.73 -26.79 43.33
CA PHE A 579 -19.62 -26.68 42.19
C PHE A 579 -21.06 -27.11 42.56
N LEU A 580 -21.22 -28.21 43.30
CA LEU A 580 -22.54 -28.71 43.75
C LEU A 580 -23.29 -27.76 44.73
N LYS A 581 -22.59 -26.80 45.32
CA LYS A 581 -23.23 -25.78 46.16
C LYS A 581 -23.96 -24.74 45.35
N LEU A 582 -23.73 -24.64 44.05
CA LEU A 582 -24.41 -23.69 43.15
C LEU A 582 -25.69 -24.35 42.59
N ASP A 583 -26.82 -23.72 42.79
CA ASP A 583 -28.07 -24.12 42.15
C ASP A 583 -28.24 -23.30 40.87
N MET A 584 -27.84 -23.88 39.74
CA MET A 584 -27.93 -23.26 38.43
C MET A 584 -29.19 -23.76 37.72
N ARG A 585 -30.01 -22.84 37.21
CA ARG A 585 -31.30 -23.16 36.56
C ARG A 585 -31.51 -22.42 35.28
N VAL A 586 -32.45 -22.93 34.50
CA VAL A 586 -33.00 -22.27 33.31
C VAL A 586 -34.29 -21.56 33.70
N GLY A 587 -34.41 -20.30 33.33
CA GLY A 587 -35.63 -19.51 33.53
C GLY A 587 -36.08 -18.81 32.26
N THR A 588 -37.36 -18.54 32.14
CA THR A 588 -37.95 -17.77 31.03
C THR A 588 -38.17 -16.33 31.46
N VAL A 589 -37.66 -15.38 30.70
CA VAL A 589 -37.86 -13.94 30.97
C VAL A 589 -39.29 -13.57 30.64
N LEU A 590 -40.08 -13.22 31.67
CA LEU A 590 -41.47 -12.76 31.55
C LEU A 590 -41.52 -11.26 31.25
N GLU A 591 -40.73 -10.47 31.98
CA GLU A 591 -40.62 -9.04 31.83
C GLU A 591 -39.16 -8.61 31.94
N CYS A 592 -38.80 -7.57 31.19
CA CYS A 592 -37.48 -6.90 31.29
C CYS A 592 -37.68 -5.39 31.19
N THR A 593 -37.12 -4.64 32.13
CA THR A 593 -37.23 -3.16 32.17
C THR A 593 -35.92 -2.51 32.59
N LYS A 594 -35.71 -1.25 32.19
CA LYS A 594 -34.58 -0.45 32.68
C LYS A 594 -34.80 -0.02 34.12
N VAL A 595 -33.80 -0.11 34.97
CA VAL A 595 -33.86 0.39 36.35
C VAL A 595 -33.73 1.92 36.37
N PRO A 596 -34.70 2.67 36.95
CA PRO A 596 -34.58 4.12 37.00
C PRO A 596 -33.31 4.61 37.68
N LYS A 597 -32.67 5.62 37.10
CA LYS A 597 -31.38 6.20 37.59
C LYS A 597 -30.20 5.20 37.66
N ALA A 598 -30.24 4.16 36.85
CA ALA A 598 -29.17 3.14 36.78
C ALA A 598 -28.90 2.68 35.33
N ASP A 599 -28.13 3.43 34.59
CA ASP A 599 -27.86 3.24 33.14
C ASP A 599 -27.26 1.86 32.76
N LYS A 600 -26.75 1.13 33.75
CA LYS A 600 -26.12 -0.17 33.54
C LYS A 600 -27.03 -1.35 33.89
N LEU A 601 -28.14 -1.13 34.54
CA LEU A 601 -28.97 -2.20 35.11
C LEU A 601 -30.26 -2.45 34.34
N LEU A 602 -30.56 -3.72 34.08
CA LEU A 602 -31.85 -4.22 33.68
C LEU A 602 -32.49 -5.00 34.85
N GLN A 603 -33.77 -4.83 35.05
CA GLN A 603 -34.58 -5.61 35.97
C GLN A 603 -35.34 -6.68 35.18
N PHE A 604 -35.20 -7.92 35.59
CA PHE A 604 -35.85 -9.08 35.01
C PHE A 604 -36.88 -9.64 35.97
N LYS A 605 -38.04 -10.05 35.44
CA LYS A 605 -38.90 -11.03 36.08
C LYS A 605 -38.80 -12.32 35.32
N ILE A 606 -38.37 -13.36 36.00
CA ILE A 606 -38.03 -14.68 35.42
C ILE A 606 -38.94 -15.73 36.02
N ASP A 607 -39.66 -16.48 35.19
CA ASP A 607 -40.32 -17.73 35.56
C ASP A 607 -39.23 -18.80 35.73
N ASP A 608 -39.00 -19.27 36.96
CA ASP A 608 -38.03 -20.29 37.32
C ASP A 608 -38.64 -21.68 37.50
N GLY A 609 -39.93 -21.84 37.11
CA GLY A 609 -40.69 -23.10 37.25
C GLY A 609 -41.20 -23.37 38.63
N LEU A 610 -40.85 -22.57 39.63
CA LEU A 610 -41.33 -22.62 41.02
C LEU A 610 -42.10 -21.35 41.37
N GLU A 611 -41.54 -20.21 41.03
CA GLU A 611 -42.07 -18.87 41.29
C GLU A 611 -41.61 -17.85 40.25
N THR A 612 -42.09 -16.62 40.35
CA THR A 612 -41.55 -15.50 39.55
C THR A 612 -40.49 -14.76 40.36
N ARG A 613 -39.28 -14.78 39.90
CA ARG A 613 -38.12 -14.24 40.57
C ARG A 613 -37.67 -12.92 39.97
N THR A 614 -37.28 -11.96 40.79
CA THR A 614 -36.71 -10.69 40.33
C THR A 614 -35.19 -10.76 40.36
N ILE A 615 -34.55 -10.51 39.19
CA ILE A 615 -33.10 -10.45 39.10
C ILE A 615 -32.64 -9.14 38.43
N LEU A 616 -31.67 -8.48 39.02
CA LEU A 616 -31.00 -7.32 38.43
C LEU A 616 -29.69 -7.73 37.77
N SER A 617 -29.47 -7.31 36.54
CA SER A 617 -28.24 -7.59 35.81
C SER A 617 -27.62 -6.35 35.17
N GLY A 618 -26.29 -6.26 35.19
CA GLY A 618 -25.48 -5.13 34.70
C GLY A 618 -25.34 -5.02 33.18
N ILE A 619 -26.29 -5.56 32.41
CA ILE A 619 -26.14 -5.78 30.96
C ILE A 619 -26.91 -4.76 30.09
N ALA A 620 -27.41 -3.67 30.66
CA ALA A 620 -28.23 -2.67 29.94
C ALA A 620 -27.51 -1.96 28.81
N LYS A 621 -26.17 -1.99 28.77
CA LYS A 621 -25.38 -1.44 27.69
C LYS A 621 -25.31 -2.35 26.46
N HIS A 622 -25.58 -3.64 26.64
CA HIS A 622 -25.37 -4.67 25.60
C HIS A 622 -26.69 -5.19 25.03
N PHE A 623 -27.82 -5.04 25.78
CA PHE A 623 -29.13 -5.58 25.41
C PHE A 623 -30.25 -4.58 25.65
N LYS A 624 -31.22 -4.58 24.75
CA LYS A 624 -32.47 -3.85 24.92
C LYS A 624 -33.48 -4.74 25.62
N PRO A 625 -34.29 -4.19 26.55
CA PRO A 625 -35.31 -4.97 27.29
C PRO A 625 -36.21 -5.79 26.38
N GLU A 626 -36.65 -5.22 25.27
CA GLU A 626 -37.60 -5.81 24.34
C GLU A 626 -37.05 -7.08 23.66
N GLU A 627 -35.74 -7.16 23.52
CA GLU A 627 -35.05 -8.29 22.88
C GLU A 627 -34.95 -9.52 23.80
N LEU A 628 -35.19 -9.34 25.09
CA LEU A 628 -34.93 -10.33 26.13
C LEU A 628 -36.22 -11.02 26.60
N VAL A 629 -37.35 -10.37 26.47
CA VAL A 629 -38.67 -10.94 26.88
C VAL A 629 -38.96 -12.19 26.03
N GLY A 630 -39.37 -13.27 26.72
CA GLY A 630 -39.68 -14.57 26.11
C GLY A 630 -38.43 -15.44 25.80
N LYS A 631 -37.21 -14.94 26.04
CA LYS A 631 -36.01 -15.74 25.97
C LYS A 631 -35.77 -16.54 27.23
N GLN A 632 -35.07 -17.68 27.08
CA GLN A 632 -34.58 -18.43 28.22
C GLN A 632 -33.16 -17.95 28.58
N VAL A 633 -32.90 -17.90 29.88
CA VAL A 633 -31.59 -17.53 30.44
C VAL A 633 -31.16 -18.55 31.51
N CYS A 634 -29.87 -18.78 31.59
CA CYS A 634 -29.27 -19.54 32.67
C CYS A 634 -28.97 -18.58 33.83
N PHE A 635 -29.29 -18.97 35.07
CA PHE A 635 -29.06 -18.15 36.24
C PHE A 635 -28.71 -19.00 37.47
N ILE A 636 -28.02 -18.39 38.44
CA ILE A 636 -27.76 -19.00 39.75
C ILE A 636 -28.90 -18.59 40.69
N ALA A 637 -29.62 -19.58 41.22
CA ALA A 637 -30.87 -19.41 41.99
C ALA A 637 -30.63 -19.23 43.51
N ASN A 638 -29.54 -19.78 44.04
CA ASN A 638 -29.30 -19.85 45.50
C ASN A 638 -28.27 -18.82 46.01
N LEU A 639 -28.10 -17.72 45.28
CA LEU A 639 -27.32 -16.60 45.83
C LEU A 639 -28.18 -15.84 46.86
N PRO A 640 -27.56 -15.36 47.98
CA PRO A 640 -28.26 -14.52 48.94
C PRO A 640 -28.87 -13.29 48.24
N PRO A 641 -30.15 -12.93 48.56
CA PRO A 641 -30.78 -11.76 48.00
C PRO A 641 -29.99 -10.49 48.26
N ARG A 642 -29.82 -9.67 47.22
CA ARG A 642 -29.06 -8.42 47.29
C ARG A 642 -29.91 -7.23 46.86
N THR A 643 -30.01 -6.21 47.75
CA THR A 643 -30.71 -4.99 47.40
C THR A 643 -29.79 -4.05 46.59
N MET A 644 -30.22 -3.70 45.38
CA MET A 644 -29.55 -2.75 44.52
C MET A 644 -30.59 -1.69 44.07
N ARG A 645 -30.30 -0.40 44.34
CA ARG A 645 -31.20 0.73 43.98
C ARG A 645 -32.62 0.57 44.51
N GLY A 646 -32.76 -0.02 45.68
CA GLY A 646 -34.09 -0.25 46.32
C GLY A 646 -34.88 -1.46 45.82
N ILE A 647 -34.32 -2.24 44.90
CA ILE A 647 -34.91 -3.46 44.35
C ILE A 647 -34.10 -4.65 44.85
N VAL A 648 -34.77 -5.69 45.31
CA VAL A 648 -34.14 -6.94 45.76
C VAL A 648 -33.89 -7.83 44.54
N SER A 649 -32.62 -8.22 44.31
CA SER A 649 -32.22 -9.19 43.29
C SER A 649 -32.05 -10.57 43.94
N GLU A 650 -32.71 -11.58 43.40
CA GLU A 650 -32.79 -12.94 43.96
C GLU A 650 -32.10 -13.96 43.08
N GLY A 651 -30.88 -13.64 42.64
CA GLY A 651 -30.06 -14.50 41.83
C GLY A 651 -29.15 -13.72 40.88
N MET A 652 -28.50 -14.42 39.99
CA MET A 652 -27.57 -13.84 39.03
C MET A 652 -27.70 -14.51 37.64
N ILE A 653 -28.06 -13.74 36.62
CA ILE A 653 -28.04 -14.22 35.24
C ILE A 653 -26.62 -14.46 34.77
N LEU A 654 -26.37 -15.60 34.13
CA LEU A 654 -25.08 -15.96 33.56
C LEU A 654 -24.90 -15.38 32.15
N SER A 655 -23.76 -14.81 31.95
CA SER A 655 -23.33 -14.27 30.66
C SER A 655 -21.86 -14.61 30.40
N ALA A 656 -21.48 -14.82 29.16
CA ALA A 656 -20.12 -14.89 28.71
C ALA A 656 -19.66 -13.51 28.24
N GLU A 657 -18.51 -13.06 28.71
CA GLU A 657 -17.88 -11.81 28.29
C GLU A 657 -16.54 -12.14 27.62
N ASP A 658 -16.33 -11.65 26.40
CA ASP A 658 -15.06 -11.79 25.71
C ASP A 658 -14.05 -10.72 26.13
N ASN A 659 -12.81 -10.78 25.59
CA ASN A 659 -11.73 -9.84 25.93
C ASN A 659 -12.02 -8.39 25.50
N GLU A 660 -13.01 -8.18 24.62
CA GLU A 660 -13.41 -6.86 24.13
C GLU A 660 -14.57 -6.30 24.92
N GLY A 661 -15.05 -7.04 25.93
CA GLY A 661 -16.17 -6.65 26.76
C GLY A 661 -17.53 -6.87 26.10
N LYS A 662 -17.60 -7.68 25.02
CA LYS A 662 -18.85 -8.07 24.38
C LYS A 662 -19.52 -9.18 25.18
N LEU A 663 -20.78 -8.95 25.59
CA LEU A 663 -21.55 -9.87 26.39
C LEU A 663 -22.49 -10.73 25.54
N SER A 664 -22.53 -12.03 25.84
CA SER A 664 -23.51 -12.99 25.33
C SER A 664 -24.22 -13.68 26.48
N LEU A 665 -25.54 -13.77 26.43
CA LEU A 665 -26.30 -14.49 27.45
C LEU A 665 -26.16 -16.00 27.27
N LEU A 666 -26.03 -16.73 28.39
CA LEU A 666 -26.13 -18.19 28.36
C LEU A 666 -27.61 -18.58 28.22
N THR A 667 -27.91 -19.33 27.16
CA THR A 667 -29.23 -19.85 26.86
C THR A 667 -29.14 -21.35 26.62
N VAL A 668 -30.28 -22.03 26.52
CA VAL A 668 -30.33 -23.46 26.17
C VAL A 668 -31.12 -23.69 24.89
N GLU A 669 -30.59 -24.60 24.05
CA GLU A 669 -31.28 -25.03 22.82
C GLU A 669 -31.19 -26.58 22.71
N PRO A 670 -32.32 -27.25 22.44
CA PRO A 670 -33.68 -26.73 22.36
C PRO A 670 -34.17 -26.18 23.73
N LYS A 671 -35.26 -25.39 23.71
CA LYS A 671 -35.83 -24.81 24.93
C LYS A 671 -36.10 -25.89 25.98
N ALA A 672 -35.61 -25.64 27.20
CA ALA A 672 -35.89 -26.47 28.36
C ALA A 672 -37.14 -25.98 29.12
N LYS A 673 -37.68 -26.79 30.01
CA LYS A 673 -38.72 -26.32 30.91
C LYS A 673 -38.15 -25.35 31.93
N PRO A 674 -38.84 -24.24 32.29
CA PRO A 674 -38.40 -23.38 33.39
C PRO A 674 -38.16 -24.20 34.66
N GLY A 675 -37.10 -23.88 35.40
CA GLY A 675 -36.70 -24.63 36.58
C GLY A 675 -35.78 -25.82 36.31
N SER A 676 -35.51 -26.17 35.04
CA SER A 676 -34.53 -27.23 34.75
C SER A 676 -33.18 -26.91 35.33
N GLU A 677 -32.60 -27.87 36.04
CA GLU A 677 -31.27 -27.76 36.64
C GLU A 677 -30.17 -27.90 35.60
N ILE A 678 -29.14 -27.09 35.72
CA ILE A 678 -27.90 -27.17 34.93
C ILE A 678 -26.89 -27.93 35.77
N LYS A 679 -26.39 -29.04 35.25
CA LYS A 679 -25.48 -29.96 35.93
C LYS A 679 -24.13 -30.06 35.20
#